data_cc03efaca048797896c1c4db0027594e
#
_entry.id   cc03efaca048797896c1c4db0027594e
#
_cell.length_a   1.000
_cell.length_b   1.000
_cell.length_c   1.000
_cell.angle_alpha   90.00
_cell.angle_beta   90.00
_cell.angle_gamma   90.00
#
_symmetry.space_group_name_H-M   'P 1'
#
loop_
_entity.id
_entity.type
_entity.pdbx_description
1 polymer ?
#
loop_
_entity_poly.entity_id
_entity_poly.type
_entity_poly.pdbx_seq_one_letter_code
_entity_poly.pdbx_strand_id
1 'polypeptide(L)'
;MASGQVATKASNWPQPSAPQEPRETSHRRSSTRGRRHLTVLVVLVSACCLAFFPSSLWRGEPLLSSHPRLHHGWLDAPGDAAPANVWAADTLPGGDWPKDQYLLGVGKADITGPVVELNLMGYADFSQVGSGLRQRLYSRAFIVGDLRNPADRFVYLVLDIQSGDTAVRYGILRGLQALGPRYSMYGHDNLAVTATHSHSGPGAWLNYLLPQIPSKGFDKQSYRAIVQGCILSIRRAHESLEPGSLSVGSTKVLRAGINRSLFSYLANPEAERARYNISADDDGSVETDLQLLKFQRASDGKNIGVLTWFPTHGTSMQANNTLITGDNKGVAADLFEKKVRGGDLETDDFVAGFSQANMGDVSPNILGAWCEDGSGQMCNFEDSTCSDGKSNQCRARGPGSEANDHGASSCMEIGRRQYQGALDLYESLNREPPNVRGDGVKAFHEFHDMSTFQFTLPNGSTARTCPAALGYSFGAGTWDEPGAYDLVQHMSSKSNSSFVWKIITWLLKPPGRAQIDCQHPKSILLDVGEVSVPYEWTPNVVDIQTFRAGQLLIVVSPGEATTMAGRRWKEAVAKESAKLLASELDGQDPFVVIGAPSNSYTHYITTEEEYGRVQRYEGASTLYGRHTLAAYIDRSVASVQFLRAHNAPARDVPELRILPPDNSNRSFSFIPGVLYDRPSRSLDFGNVISDVDKLRFRRGETAKATFVGANPRNNLRLEQTYAAVEHRASPQGEWQVVRDDSDWDLTFHWRRTSKILGTSEVDIAWKIEEWAPRGEYRLRYYGDSRTIGGRIAPFEGRSRAFRVD
;
A
#
# COMPACT_ATOMS: atom_id res chain seq x y z
N MET A 1 57.13 24.78 1.93
CA MET A 1 57.69 24.11 0.74
C MET A 1 57.30 22.64 0.77
N ALA A 2 56.77 22.15 -0.28
CA ALA A 2 56.31 20.81 -0.68
C ALA A 2 54.76 20.69 -0.76
N SER A 3 54.34 20.99 -1.94
CA SER A 3 52.98 20.73 -2.47
C SER A 3 52.83 19.22 -2.78
N GLY A 4 51.86 18.58 -2.19
CA GLY A 4 51.42 17.21 -2.53
C GLY A 4 50.09 17.27 -3.25
N GLN A 5 50.09 17.08 -4.56
CA GLN A 5 48.90 16.89 -5.39
C GLN A 5 48.29 15.54 -5.10
N VAL A 6 47.02 15.51 -4.72
CA VAL A 6 46.20 14.32 -4.69
C VAL A 6 45.56 14.14 -6.06
N ALA A 7 45.92 13.11 -6.76
CA ALA A 7 45.38 12.73 -8.07
C ALA A 7 43.97 12.14 -7.94
N THR A 8 43.00 12.81 -8.52
CA THR A 8 41.66 12.28 -8.74
C THR A 8 41.72 11.23 -9.83
N LYS A 9 41.39 9.97 -9.51
CA LYS A 9 41.12 8.93 -10.50
C LYS A 9 39.71 9.14 -11.13
N ALA A 10 39.69 9.73 -12.30
CA ALA A 10 38.54 9.68 -13.19
C ALA A 10 38.38 8.27 -13.73
N SER A 11 37.21 7.67 -13.52
CA SER A 11 36.82 6.40 -14.14
C SER A 11 36.53 6.65 -15.63
N ASN A 12 37.35 6.10 -16.50
CA ASN A 12 37.15 6.08 -17.95
C ASN A 12 36.01 5.11 -18.34
N TRP A 13 34.95 5.65 -18.86
CA TRP A 13 33.91 4.90 -19.58
C TRP A 13 34.19 4.99 -21.09
N PRO A 14 34.15 3.88 -21.87
CA PRO A 14 34.40 3.92 -23.30
C PRO A 14 33.20 4.51 -24.07
N GLN A 15 33.51 5.32 -25.08
CA GLN A 15 32.58 5.88 -26.06
C GLN A 15 32.12 4.80 -27.07
N PRO A 16 30.85 4.80 -27.53
CA PRO A 16 30.37 3.81 -28.47
C PRO A 16 30.75 4.13 -29.90
N SER A 17 31.20 3.11 -30.62
CA SER A 17 31.39 3.10 -32.07
C SER A 17 30.09 2.79 -32.83
N ALA A 18 29.93 3.38 -34.03
CA ALA A 18 28.76 3.33 -34.88
C ALA A 18 28.39 1.89 -35.36
N PRO A 19 27.09 1.61 -35.63
CA PRO A 19 26.62 0.27 -35.93
C PRO A 19 26.87 -0.15 -37.40
N GLN A 20 27.29 -1.42 -37.60
CA GLN A 20 27.26 -2.14 -38.85
C GLN A 20 26.05 -3.06 -38.90
N GLU A 21 25.37 -3.12 -40.01
CA GLU A 21 24.21 -3.97 -40.29
C GLU A 21 24.55 -5.47 -40.26
N PRO A 22 23.70 -6.34 -39.71
CA PRO A 22 23.88 -7.80 -39.81
C PRO A 22 22.94 -8.43 -40.85
N ARG A 23 23.52 -9.39 -41.57
CA ARG A 23 22.85 -10.31 -42.51
C ARG A 23 21.98 -11.35 -41.77
N GLU A 24 20.80 -11.61 -42.37
CA GLU A 24 19.86 -12.65 -41.95
C GLU A 24 20.43 -14.07 -42.05
N THR A 25 20.22 -14.91 -41.05
CA THR A 25 20.08 -16.36 -41.21
C THR A 25 19.01 -16.90 -40.24
N SER A 26 18.05 -17.60 -40.81
CA SER A 26 16.89 -18.22 -40.15
C SER A 26 17.23 -19.49 -39.40
N HIS A 27 16.78 -19.65 -38.12
CA HIS A 27 16.47 -20.97 -37.56
C HIS A 27 15.27 -20.91 -36.61
N ARG A 28 14.18 -21.58 -37.00
CA ARG A 28 12.99 -21.87 -36.20
C ARG A 28 13.29 -22.87 -35.09
N ARG A 29 12.97 -22.54 -33.82
CA ARG A 29 12.57 -23.56 -32.84
C ARG A 29 11.35 -23.01 -32.03
N SER A 30 10.28 -23.79 -32.07
CA SER A 30 8.99 -23.49 -31.43
C SER A 30 9.02 -23.80 -29.95
N SER A 31 8.59 -22.88 -29.09
CA SER A 31 8.32 -23.11 -27.69
C SER A 31 6.80 -23.22 -27.43
N THR A 32 6.40 -24.36 -26.86
CA THR A 32 5.00 -24.73 -26.59
C THR A 32 4.40 -24.08 -25.32
N ARG A 33 5.14 -23.27 -24.59
CA ARG A 33 4.64 -22.58 -23.38
C ARG A 33 3.79 -21.34 -23.68
N GLY A 34 4.12 -20.56 -24.71
CA GLY A 34 3.35 -19.35 -25.07
C GLY A 34 1.90 -19.61 -25.53
N ARG A 35 1.59 -20.83 -25.99
CA ARG A 35 0.21 -21.16 -26.46
C ARG A 35 -0.83 -21.28 -25.35
N ARG A 36 -0.48 -21.70 -24.12
CA ARG A 36 -1.45 -21.84 -23.02
C ARG A 36 -1.92 -20.51 -22.45
N HIS A 37 -1.04 -19.52 -22.34
CA HIS A 37 -1.38 -18.19 -21.84
C HIS A 37 -2.20 -17.38 -22.84
N LEU A 38 -1.91 -17.55 -24.15
CA LEU A 38 -2.66 -16.93 -25.22
C LEU A 38 -4.13 -17.43 -25.27
N THR A 39 -4.36 -18.70 -25.01
CA THR A 39 -5.71 -19.29 -24.99
C THR A 39 -6.55 -18.73 -23.83
N VAL A 40 -5.98 -18.52 -22.67
CA VAL A 40 -6.69 -17.96 -21.51
C VAL A 40 -7.07 -16.50 -21.73
N LEU A 41 -6.17 -15.71 -22.31
CA LEU A 41 -6.44 -14.31 -22.60
C LEU A 41 -7.44 -14.12 -23.74
N VAL A 42 -7.36 -14.94 -24.79
CA VAL A 42 -8.33 -14.96 -25.90
C VAL A 42 -9.71 -15.38 -25.40
N VAL A 43 -9.82 -16.33 -24.46
CA VAL A 43 -11.09 -16.72 -23.83
C VAL A 43 -11.62 -15.60 -22.94
N LEU A 44 -10.78 -14.87 -22.20
CA LEU A 44 -11.20 -13.73 -21.38
C LEU A 44 -11.65 -12.55 -22.26
N VAL A 45 -10.94 -12.25 -23.34
CA VAL A 45 -11.31 -11.20 -24.30
C VAL A 45 -12.54 -11.61 -25.10
N SER A 46 -12.66 -12.86 -25.49
CA SER A 46 -13.86 -13.39 -26.17
C SER A 46 -15.07 -13.42 -25.25
N ALA A 47 -14.91 -13.75 -23.96
CA ALA A 47 -15.98 -13.65 -22.96
C ALA A 47 -16.39 -12.19 -22.72
N CYS A 48 -15.46 -11.25 -22.69
CA CYS A 48 -15.76 -9.82 -22.67
C CYS A 48 -16.51 -9.40 -23.95
N CYS A 49 -16.07 -9.84 -25.13
CA CYS A 49 -16.75 -9.51 -26.40
C CYS A 49 -18.15 -10.12 -26.50
N LEU A 50 -18.38 -11.34 -25.99
CA LEU A 50 -19.70 -11.98 -25.98
C LEU A 50 -20.64 -11.35 -24.94
N ALA A 51 -20.13 -10.69 -23.88
CA ALA A 51 -20.93 -9.92 -22.94
C ALA A 51 -21.40 -8.56 -23.50
N PHE A 52 -20.87 -8.11 -24.63
CA PHE A 52 -21.17 -6.81 -25.27
C PHE A 52 -22.28 -6.81 -26.34
N PHE A 53 -22.99 -7.94 -26.61
CA PHE A 53 -24.15 -8.02 -27.51
C PHE A 53 -25.44 -8.35 -26.77
N PRO A 54 -26.65 -7.91 -27.23
CA PRO A 54 -27.28 -6.63 -26.97
C PRO A 54 -28.24 -6.65 -25.75
N SER A 55 -28.50 -5.51 -25.21
CA SER A 55 -29.27 -5.17 -24.02
C SER A 55 -30.77 -5.50 -24.00
N SER A 56 -31.27 -6.41 -24.81
CA SER A 56 -32.70 -6.71 -24.89
C SER A 56 -33.18 -7.98 -24.17
N LEU A 57 -32.31 -8.74 -23.52
CA LEU A 57 -32.68 -10.03 -22.91
C LEU A 57 -32.51 -10.14 -21.38
N TRP A 58 -32.12 -9.09 -20.68
CA TRP A 58 -31.97 -9.14 -19.22
C TRP A 58 -32.86 -8.09 -18.53
N ARG A 59 -34.19 -8.27 -18.65
CA ARG A 59 -35.13 -7.81 -17.65
C ARG A 59 -35.60 -9.03 -16.86
N GLY A 60 -34.94 -9.30 -15.75
CA GLY A 60 -35.27 -10.31 -14.79
C GLY A 60 -35.07 -9.80 -13.38
N GLU A 61 -36.07 -9.90 -12.59
CA GLU A 61 -36.39 -9.42 -11.26
C GLU A 61 -35.27 -9.35 -10.20
N PRO A 62 -35.47 -8.55 -9.12
CA PRO A 62 -34.50 -8.43 -8.03
C PRO A 62 -34.50 -9.71 -7.20
N LEU A 63 -33.41 -10.48 -7.28
CA LEU A 63 -33.12 -11.59 -6.36
C LEU A 63 -32.79 -11.05 -4.95
N LEU A 64 -33.81 -10.59 -4.29
CA LEU A 64 -33.90 -10.53 -2.84
C LEU A 64 -34.53 -11.86 -2.40
N SER A 65 -33.69 -12.85 -2.10
CA SER A 65 -33.97 -13.85 -1.04
C SER A 65 -33.00 -15.02 -1.12
N SER A 66 -32.53 -15.45 0.05
CA SER A 66 -31.76 -16.67 0.34
C SER A 66 -30.23 -16.63 0.07
N HIS A 67 -29.53 -15.70 0.66
CA HIS A 67 -28.18 -16.01 1.16
C HIS A 67 -28.26 -16.32 2.66
N PRO A 68 -27.60 -17.39 3.17
CA PRO A 68 -27.50 -17.58 4.60
C PRO A 68 -26.86 -16.32 5.17
N ARG A 69 -27.50 -15.75 6.18
CA ARG A 69 -26.97 -14.64 6.97
C ARG A 69 -25.57 -15.05 7.41
N LEU A 70 -24.56 -14.50 6.74
CA LEU A 70 -23.25 -14.40 7.34
C LEU A 70 -23.51 -13.66 8.65
N HIS A 71 -23.15 -14.28 9.76
CA HIS A 71 -23.38 -13.74 11.08
C HIS A 71 -22.97 -12.28 11.10
N HIS A 72 -23.94 -11.38 11.27
CA HIS A 72 -23.75 -9.98 11.63
C HIS A 72 -23.14 -9.82 13.05
N GLY A 73 -22.62 -10.92 13.63
CA GLY A 73 -22.10 -10.97 14.97
C GLY A 73 -20.88 -10.08 15.28
N TRP A 74 -20.28 -9.47 14.28
CA TRP A 74 -19.15 -8.56 14.52
C TRP A 74 -19.56 -7.11 14.81
N LEU A 75 -20.73 -6.71 14.30
CA LEU A 75 -21.32 -5.40 14.67
C LEU A 75 -22.19 -5.51 15.92
N ASP A 76 -22.67 -6.74 16.22
CA ASP A 76 -23.58 -7.04 17.33
C ASP A 76 -22.90 -7.76 18.51
N ALA A 77 -21.58 -7.94 18.52
CA ALA A 77 -20.93 -8.32 19.77
C ALA A 77 -21.23 -7.21 20.78
N PRO A 78 -21.92 -7.51 21.91
CA PRO A 78 -22.01 -6.56 23.01
C PRO A 78 -20.57 -6.26 23.36
N GLY A 79 -20.10 -5.03 23.05
CA GLY A 79 -18.84 -4.57 23.57
C GLY A 79 -18.88 -4.85 25.06
N ASP A 80 -17.88 -5.57 25.57
CA ASP A 80 -17.62 -5.53 26.99
C ASP A 80 -17.76 -4.07 27.37
N ALA A 81 -18.66 -3.77 28.30
CA ALA A 81 -19.00 -2.42 28.67
C ALA A 81 -17.73 -1.75 29.21
N ALA A 82 -16.96 -1.19 28.29
CA ALA A 82 -15.92 -0.25 28.64
C ALA A 82 -16.61 0.86 29.43
N PRO A 83 -16.04 1.30 30.53
CA PRO A 83 -16.63 2.36 31.33
C PRO A 83 -16.93 3.54 30.40
N ALA A 84 -18.15 4.05 30.47
CA ALA A 84 -18.68 5.09 29.63
C ALA A 84 -17.99 6.44 29.88
N ASN A 85 -16.71 6.54 29.62
CA ASN A 85 -15.98 7.79 29.44
C ASN A 85 -16.03 8.18 27.93
N VAL A 86 -17.25 8.20 27.45
CA VAL A 86 -17.46 8.62 26.07
C VAL A 86 -17.58 10.13 26.06
N TRP A 87 -16.50 10.81 25.70
CA TRP A 87 -16.50 12.21 25.36
C TRP A 87 -17.30 12.39 24.05
N ALA A 88 -18.63 12.40 24.17
CA ALA A 88 -19.49 12.92 23.11
C ALA A 88 -19.05 14.36 22.85
N ALA A 89 -19.09 14.80 21.59
CA ALA A 89 -18.73 16.17 21.21
C ALA A 89 -19.45 17.25 22.05
N ASP A 90 -20.55 16.89 22.71
CA ASP A 90 -21.39 17.77 23.51
C ASP A 90 -21.01 17.81 25.01
N THR A 91 -19.99 17.10 25.47
CA THR A 91 -19.74 16.90 26.92
C THR A 91 -18.32 17.18 27.38
N LEU A 92 -17.43 17.70 26.54
CA LEU A 92 -16.18 18.26 27.04
C LEU A 92 -16.51 19.42 28.00
N PRO A 93 -16.06 19.43 29.29
CA PRO A 93 -16.25 20.56 30.16
C PRO A 93 -15.69 21.79 29.45
N GLY A 94 -16.49 22.86 29.35
CA GLY A 94 -16.01 24.14 28.84
C GLY A 94 -14.84 24.61 29.70
N GLY A 95 -13.63 24.41 29.23
CA GLY A 95 -12.37 24.73 29.90
C GLY A 95 -11.49 25.56 28.97
N ASP A 96 -10.65 26.38 29.57
CA ASP A 96 -9.57 27.09 28.87
C ASP A 96 -8.44 26.07 28.62
N TRP A 97 -8.62 25.26 27.55
CA TRP A 97 -7.67 24.20 27.20
C TRP A 97 -6.37 24.82 26.64
N PRO A 98 -5.20 24.30 27.05
CA PRO A 98 -3.92 24.72 26.48
C PRO A 98 -3.89 24.53 24.95
N LYS A 99 -3.19 25.43 24.23
CA LYS A 99 -3.09 25.41 22.76
C LYS A 99 -2.29 24.24 22.20
N ASP A 100 -1.51 23.56 23.04
CA ASP A 100 -0.67 22.40 22.76
C ASP A 100 -1.32 21.07 23.15
N GLN A 101 -2.61 21.08 23.49
CA GLN A 101 -3.40 19.89 23.78
C GLN A 101 -4.45 19.63 22.71
N TYR A 102 -4.63 18.36 22.41
CA TYR A 102 -5.48 17.83 21.34
C TYR A 102 -6.38 16.73 21.86
N LEU A 103 -7.46 16.45 21.15
CA LEU A 103 -8.27 15.26 21.36
C LEU A 103 -7.68 14.12 20.52
N LEU A 104 -7.14 13.09 21.18
CA LEU A 104 -6.36 12.03 20.53
C LEU A 104 -7.01 10.66 20.70
N GLY A 105 -6.99 9.85 19.65
CA GLY A 105 -7.43 8.47 19.70
C GLY A 105 -6.72 7.61 18.67
N VAL A 106 -6.44 6.36 19.01
CA VAL A 106 -5.81 5.40 18.12
C VAL A 106 -6.58 4.08 18.12
N GLY A 107 -6.52 3.35 17.01
CA GLY A 107 -7.18 2.05 16.90
C GLY A 107 -6.60 1.20 15.80
N LYS A 108 -6.59 -0.11 15.99
CA LYS A 108 -6.07 -1.10 15.04
C LYS A 108 -7.10 -2.19 14.82
N ALA A 109 -7.22 -2.69 13.58
CA ALA A 109 -8.09 -3.82 13.25
C ALA A 109 -7.58 -4.59 12.03
N ASP A 110 -7.91 -5.88 11.97
CA ASP A 110 -7.50 -6.79 10.90
C ASP A 110 -8.28 -6.51 9.58
N ILE A 111 -7.52 -6.39 8.48
CA ILE A 111 -8.04 -6.22 7.11
C ILE A 111 -7.52 -7.28 6.15
N THR A 112 -6.95 -8.37 6.64
CA THR A 112 -6.19 -9.36 5.85
C THR A 112 -6.94 -9.87 4.62
N GLY A 113 -8.23 -10.11 4.72
CA GLY A 113 -9.03 -10.58 3.58
C GLY A 113 -8.70 -12.01 3.13
N PRO A 114 -9.00 -12.37 1.86
CA PRO A 114 -8.74 -13.69 1.30
C PRO A 114 -7.24 -13.94 1.11
N VAL A 115 -6.69 -14.95 1.79
CA VAL A 115 -5.25 -15.26 1.73
C VAL A 115 -4.87 -16.19 0.59
N VAL A 116 -5.85 -16.72 -0.17
CA VAL A 116 -5.63 -17.67 -1.26
C VAL A 116 -6.53 -17.40 -2.47
N GLU A 117 -6.11 -17.89 -3.64
CA GLU A 117 -6.88 -17.90 -4.90
C GLU A 117 -7.12 -16.51 -5.55
N LEU A 118 -6.78 -15.40 -4.91
CA LEU A 118 -6.81 -14.07 -5.50
C LEU A 118 -5.41 -13.65 -5.95
N ASN A 119 -5.33 -12.90 -7.05
CA ASN A 119 -4.08 -12.23 -7.41
C ASN A 119 -3.71 -11.20 -6.34
N LEU A 120 -2.42 -11.08 -6.03
CA LEU A 120 -1.94 -10.03 -5.16
C LEU A 120 -1.94 -8.70 -5.92
N MET A 121 -2.07 -7.60 -5.21
CA MET A 121 -2.13 -6.26 -5.81
C MET A 121 -0.79 -5.56 -5.75
N GLY A 122 -0.39 -4.98 -6.89
CA GLY A 122 0.79 -4.11 -7.00
C GLY A 122 1.60 -4.39 -8.25
N TYR A 123 2.10 -5.60 -8.44
CA TYR A 123 2.92 -5.97 -9.60
C TYR A 123 2.14 -6.16 -10.91
N ALA A 124 0.82 -6.23 -10.86
CA ALA A 124 -0.04 -6.53 -12.01
C ALA A 124 0.29 -7.86 -12.70
N ASP A 125 0.95 -8.79 -12.01
CA ASP A 125 1.30 -10.12 -12.51
C ASP A 125 0.13 -11.09 -12.35
N PHE A 126 -0.39 -11.60 -13.48
CA PHE A 126 -1.46 -12.60 -13.49
C PHE A 126 -1.07 -13.94 -12.84
N SER A 127 0.21 -14.22 -12.67
CA SER A 127 0.73 -15.45 -12.07
C SER A 127 0.89 -15.36 -10.56
N GLN A 128 0.97 -14.14 -10.00
CA GLN A 128 1.11 -13.92 -8.57
C GLN A 128 -0.24 -14.10 -7.87
N VAL A 129 -0.54 -15.32 -7.49
CA VAL A 129 -1.80 -15.71 -6.84
C VAL A 129 -1.53 -16.13 -5.39
N GLY A 130 -2.29 -15.58 -4.46
CA GLY A 130 -2.18 -15.88 -3.03
C GLY A 130 -2.29 -17.37 -2.74
N SER A 131 -1.41 -17.89 -1.89
CA SER A 131 -1.34 -19.29 -1.47
C SER A 131 -1.27 -19.47 0.05
N GLY A 132 -1.35 -18.39 0.82
CA GLY A 132 -1.29 -18.44 2.27
C GLY A 132 -0.95 -17.10 2.90
N LEU A 133 -0.49 -17.15 4.14
CA LEU A 133 -0.26 -16.01 5.01
C LEU A 133 1.13 -16.09 5.65
N ARG A 134 1.86 -14.98 5.63
CA ARG A 134 3.09 -14.77 6.40
C ARG A 134 2.87 -13.79 7.55
N GLN A 135 2.03 -12.77 7.33
CA GLN A 135 1.73 -11.75 8.32
C GLN A 135 0.35 -11.19 8.07
N ARG A 136 -0.45 -10.97 9.10
CA ARG A 136 -1.74 -10.30 9.02
C ARG A 136 -1.59 -8.85 8.56
N LEU A 137 -2.60 -8.36 7.86
CA LEU A 137 -2.70 -6.98 7.39
C LEU A 137 -3.62 -6.19 8.30
N TYR A 138 -3.24 -4.96 8.62
CA TYR A 138 -4.00 -4.13 9.55
C TYR A 138 -4.40 -2.78 8.95
N SER A 139 -5.53 -2.27 9.41
CA SER A 139 -5.89 -0.86 9.38
C SER A 139 -5.50 -0.24 10.72
N ARG A 140 -4.71 0.83 10.68
CA ARG A 140 -4.33 1.62 11.85
C ARG A 140 -4.91 3.01 11.71
N ALA A 141 -5.77 3.40 12.65
CA ALA A 141 -6.49 4.66 12.66
C ALA A 141 -5.90 5.60 13.71
N PHE A 142 -5.69 6.86 13.30
CA PHE A 142 -5.22 7.95 14.13
C PHE A 142 -6.22 9.09 14.04
N ILE A 143 -6.76 9.54 15.18
CA ILE A 143 -7.68 10.68 15.27
C ILE A 143 -6.97 11.81 15.99
N VAL A 144 -6.99 12.99 15.38
CA VAL A 144 -6.55 14.24 16.00
C VAL A 144 -7.71 15.23 15.90
N GLY A 145 -8.13 15.80 17.04
CA GLY A 145 -9.20 16.77 17.13
C GLY A 145 -8.82 17.97 17.99
N ASP A 146 -9.52 19.08 17.81
CA ASP A 146 -9.40 20.27 18.64
C ASP A 146 -10.27 20.11 19.90
N LEU A 147 -9.70 20.31 21.08
CA LEU A 147 -10.43 20.22 22.35
C LEU A 147 -11.43 21.35 22.54
N ARG A 148 -11.21 22.51 21.93
CA ARG A 148 -12.11 23.70 22.00
C ARG A 148 -13.26 23.58 21.00
N ASN A 149 -13.03 22.91 19.88
CA ASN A 149 -14.04 22.60 18.87
C ASN A 149 -13.92 21.12 18.43
N PRO A 150 -14.48 20.17 19.18
CA PRO A 150 -14.35 18.74 18.90
C PRO A 150 -14.90 18.30 17.53
N ALA A 151 -15.68 19.13 16.85
CA ALA A 151 -16.09 18.90 15.46
C ALA A 151 -14.93 19.07 14.48
N ASP A 152 -13.97 19.94 14.80
CA ASP A 152 -12.72 20.09 14.05
C ASP A 152 -11.76 18.94 14.38
N ARG A 153 -11.84 17.86 13.59
CA ARG A 153 -10.97 16.70 13.72
C ARG A 153 -10.73 16.04 12.39
N PHE A 154 -9.66 15.25 12.30
CA PHE A 154 -9.42 14.37 11.17
C PHE A 154 -9.08 12.95 11.60
N VAL A 155 -9.32 12.01 10.69
CA VAL A 155 -8.92 10.60 10.79
C VAL A 155 -7.88 10.32 9.70
N TYR A 156 -6.73 9.80 10.10
CA TYR A 156 -5.69 9.33 9.19
C TYR A 156 -5.55 7.82 9.34
N LEU A 157 -5.88 7.07 8.27
CA LEU A 157 -5.73 5.62 8.23
C LEU A 157 -4.41 5.25 7.54
N VAL A 158 -3.73 4.25 8.09
CA VAL A 158 -2.62 3.55 7.43
C VAL A 158 -3.02 2.09 7.25
N LEU A 159 -3.17 1.66 5.99
CA LEU A 159 -3.61 0.31 5.63
C LEU A 159 -2.43 -0.50 5.08
N ASP A 160 -2.26 -1.75 5.52
CA ASP A 160 -1.22 -2.67 4.99
C ASP A 160 -1.61 -3.23 3.61
N ILE A 161 -2.02 -2.37 2.67
CA ILE A 161 -2.42 -2.70 1.29
C ILE A 161 -1.73 -1.78 0.29
N GLN A 162 -1.99 -1.97 -1.02
CA GLN A 162 -1.30 -1.27 -2.09
C GLN A 162 -1.62 0.23 -2.17
N SER A 163 -2.87 0.66 -1.96
CA SER A 163 -3.26 2.08 -2.06
C SER A 163 -4.53 2.39 -1.29
N GLY A 164 -4.85 3.66 -1.10
CA GLY A 164 -6.23 4.11 -0.91
C GLY A 164 -7.07 3.81 -2.16
N ASP A 165 -8.40 3.81 -2.03
CA ASP A 165 -9.32 3.57 -3.14
C ASP A 165 -10.67 4.24 -2.93
N THR A 166 -11.23 4.76 -4.01
CA THR A 166 -12.52 5.47 -4.03
C THR A 166 -13.67 4.60 -3.49
N ALA A 167 -13.80 3.33 -3.93
CA ALA A 167 -14.87 2.46 -3.46
C ALA A 167 -14.71 2.08 -1.99
N VAL A 168 -13.48 1.81 -1.56
CA VAL A 168 -13.16 1.53 -0.14
C VAL A 168 -13.53 2.72 0.72
N ARG A 169 -13.13 3.95 0.34
CA ARG A 169 -13.47 5.18 1.08
C ARG A 169 -14.98 5.41 1.16
N TYR A 170 -15.72 5.24 0.08
CA TYR A 170 -17.19 5.29 0.09
C TYR A 170 -17.80 4.23 1.01
N GLY A 171 -17.24 3.00 0.99
CA GLY A 171 -17.70 1.91 1.87
C GLY A 171 -17.51 2.24 3.34
N ILE A 172 -16.35 2.78 3.72
CA ILE A 172 -16.05 3.23 5.08
C ILE A 172 -17.03 4.31 5.53
N LEU A 173 -17.21 5.36 4.74
CA LEU A 173 -18.11 6.47 5.07
C LEU A 173 -19.57 6.02 5.24
N ARG A 174 -20.07 5.14 4.35
CA ARG A 174 -21.41 4.54 4.50
C ARG A 174 -21.51 3.70 5.78
N GLY A 175 -20.47 2.93 6.10
CA GLY A 175 -20.45 2.12 7.32
C GLY A 175 -20.44 2.96 8.59
N LEU A 176 -19.63 4.03 8.64
CA LEU A 176 -19.62 4.97 9.76
C LEU A 176 -20.99 5.66 9.95
N GLN A 177 -21.60 6.08 8.85
CA GLN A 177 -22.96 6.65 8.88
C GLN A 177 -24.00 5.68 9.45
N ALA A 178 -23.88 4.38 9.10
CA ALA A 178 -24.75 3.32 9.61
C ALA A 178 -24.56 3.01 11.12
N LEU A 179 -23.39 3.35 11.70
CA LEU A 179 -23.14 3.23 13.14
C LEU A 179 -23.88 4.29 13.96
N GLY A 180 -24.45 5.32 13.31
CA GLY A 180 -25.30 6.30 13.95
C GLY A 180 -24.66 7.69 14.13
N PRO A 181 -25.39 8.63 14.79
CA PRO A 181 -25.04 10.06 14.82
C PRO A 181 -23.65 10.38 15.37
N ARG A 182 -23.15 9.56 16.31
CA ARG A 182 -21.81 9.74 16.92
C ARG A 182 -20.66 9.67 15.93
N TYR A 183 -20.86 8.97 14.78
CA TYR A 183 -19.85 8.81 13.75
C TYR A 183 -20.15 9.64 12.48
N SER A 184 -21.28 10.35 12.44
CA SER A 184 -21.70 11.17 11.29
C SER A 184 -20.80 12.36 11.00
N MET A 185 -19.93 12.75 11.95
CA MET A 185 -18.95 13.81 11.78
C MET A 185 -17.79 13.41 10.86
N TYR A 186 -17.61 12.12 10.61
CA TYR A 186 -16.56 11.64 9.69
C TYR A 186 -17.10 11.63 8.25
N GLY A 187 -16.49 12.44 7.41
CA GLY A 187 -16.88 12.64 6.02
C GLY A 187 -15.70 12.69 5.08
N HIS A 188 -15.95 13.07 3.83
CA HIS A 188 -14.87 13.27 2.87
C HIS A 188 -13.87 14.34 3.31
N ASP A 189 -14.29 15.37 4.03
CA ASP A 189 -13.43 16.47 4.41
C ASP A 189 -12.31 16.02 5.37
N ASN A 190 -12.61 15.10 6.28
CA ASN A 190 -11.73 14.77 7.42
C ASN A 190 -11.31 13.31 7.56
N LEU A 191 -11.59 12.46 6.56
CA LEU A 191 -11.12 11.07 6.51
C LEU A 191 -10.10 10.89 5.37
N ALA A 192 -8.86 10.54 5.71
CA ALA A 192 -7.85 10.08 4.76
C ALA A 192 -7.66 8.57 4.87
N VAL A 193 -7.68 7.90 3.72
CA VAL A 193 -7.42 6.46 3.60
C VAL A 193 -6.09 6.30 2.87
N THR A 194 -5.00 6.06 3.62
CA THR A 194 -3.65 5.90 3.07
C THR A 194 -3.19 4.45 3.15
N ALA A 195 -2.08 4.11 2.51
CA ALA A 195 -1.59 2.75 2.48
C ALA A 195 -0.07 2.66 2.69
N THR A 196 0.39 1.49 3.13
CA THR A 196 1.81 1.13 3.19
C THR A 196 2.41 0.83 1.83
N HIS A 197 1.56 0.72 0.80
CA HIS A 197 1.92 0.34 -0.56
C HIS A 197 2.51 -1.07 -0.67
N SER A 198 2.04 -2.01 0.17
CA SER A 198 2.43 -3.43 0.06
C SER A 198 1.95 -4.04 -1.26
N HIS A 199 2.87 -4.66 -2.01
CA HIS A 199 2.58 -5.44 -3.20
C HIS A 199 2.33 -6.93 -2.91
N SER A 200 2.10 -7.25 -1.63
CA SER A 200 1.85 -8.62 -1.15
C SER A 200 0.50 -8.76 -0.41
N GLY A 201 -0.41 -7.79 -0.57
CA GLY A 201 -1.78 -7.89 -0.10
C GLY A 201 -2.74 -8.46 -1.16
N PRO A 202 -3.92 -9.00 -0.78
CA PRO A 202 -4.91 -9.48 -1.75
C PRO A 202 -5.43 -8.32 -2.61
N GLY A 203 -5.63 -8.58 -3.90
CA GLY A 203 -6.20 -7.62 -4.85
C GLY A 203 -7.73 -7.69 -4.97
N ALA A 204 -8.23 -7.27 -6.13
CA ALA A 204 -9.63 -7.34 -6.54
C ALA A 204 -10.61 -6.50 -5.70
N TRP A 205 -10.18 -5.37 -5.17
CA TRP A 205 -11.01 -4.44 -4.38
C TRP A 205 -11.03 -3.00 -4.91
N LEU A 206 -10.23 -2.69 -5.94
CA LEU A 206 -10.13 -1.34 -6.48
C LEU A 206 -11.32 -0.97 -7.37
N ASN A 207 -11.68 0.29 -7.34
CA ASN A 207 -12.87 0.87 -7.97
C ASN A 207 -12.85 0.87 -9.49
N TYR A 208 -11.69 1.13 -10.09
CA TYR A 208 -11.56 1.38 -11.53
C TYR A 208 -11.19 0.12 -12.30
N LEU A 209 -11.54 0.09 -13.61
CA LEU A 209 -11.39 -1.11 -14.43
C LEU A 209 -9.93 -1.53 -14.63
N LEU A 210 -9.01 -0.59 -14.85
CA LEU A 210 -7.62 -0.90 -15.18
C LEU A 210 -6.96 -1.81 -14.13
N PRO A 211 -6.96 -1.50 -12.82
CA PRO A 211 -6.39 -2.39 -11.80
C PRO A 211 -7.20 -3.67 -11.57
N GLN A 212 -8.46 -3.73 -12.01
CA GLN A 212 -9.27 -4.95 -11.94
C GLN A 212 -8.87 -6.00 -12.99
N ILE A 213 -8.23 -5.59 -14.10
CA ILE A 213 -7.82 -6.52 -15.16
C ILE A 213 -6.85 -7.60 -14.62
N PRO A 214 -5.68 -7.26 -14.03
CA PRO A 214 -4.77 -8.28 -13.48
C PRO A 214 -5.37 -9.06 -12.30
N SER A 215 -6.30 -8.47 -11.57
CA SER A 215 -6.99 -9.09 -10.42
C SER A 215 -8.16 -9.99 -10.80
N LYS A 216 -8.46 -10.16 -12.09
CA LYS A 216 -9.63 -10.93 -12.60
C LYS A 216 -10.98 -10.38 -12.12
N GLY A 217 -11.05 -9.05 -11.97
CA GLY A 217 -12.28 -8.34 -11.58
C GLY A 217 -12.30 -7.88 -10.13
N PHE A 218 -13.51 -7.77 -9.56
CA PHE A 218 -13.77 -7.24 -8.23
C PHE A 218 -14.31 -8.33 -7.30
N ASP A 219 -13.66 -8.61 -6.18
CA ASP A 219 -14.07 -9.57 -5.16
C ASP A 219 -14.70 -8.87 -3.95
N LYS A 220 -15.98 -9.11 -3.72
CA LYS A 220 -16.72 -8.51 -2.60
C LYS A 220 -16.21 -8.96 -1.23
N GLN A 221 -15.56 -10.13 -1.14
CA GLN A 221 -15.01 -10.64 0.12
C GLN A 221 -13.75 -9.84 0.50
N SER A 222 -12.84 -9.61 -0.46
CA SER A 222 -11.66 -8.77 -0.28
C SER A 222 -12.03 -7.33 0.08
N TYR A 223 -12.93 -6.71 -0.69
CA TYR A 223 -13.43 -5.36 -0.43
C TYR A 223 -14.05 -5.20 0.97
N ARG A 224 -14.94 -6.14 1.36
CA ARG A 224 -15.64 -6.06 2.66
C ARG A 224 -14.68 -6.24 3.83
N ALA A 225 -13.68 -7.10 3.73
CA ALA A 225 -12.68 -7.29 4.78
C ALA A 225 -11.95 -5.96 5.08
N ILE A 226 -11.52 -5.25 4.03
CA ILE A 226 -10.86 -3.95 4.16
C ILE A 226 -11.82 -2.91 4.79
N VAL A 227 -13.02 -2.75 4.22
CA VAL A 227 -14.00 -1.75 4.68
C VAL A 227 -14.40 -1.99 6.15
N GLN A 228 -14.72 -3.25 6.52
CA GLN A 228 -15.15 -3.58 7.88
C GLN A 228 -14.03 -3.39 8.91
N GLY A 229 -12.80 -3.80 8.58
CA GLY A 229 -11.65 -3.58 9.46
C GLY A 229 -11.32 -2.09 9.61
N CYS A 230 -11.44 -1.28 8.54
CA CYS A 230 -11.28 0.17 8.64
C CYS A 230 -12.34 0.80 9.55
N ILE A 231 -13.61 0.41 9.43
CA ILE A 231 -14.68 0.90 10.31
C ILE A 231 -14.38 0.51 11.76
N LEU A 232 -13.92 -0.71 12.00
CA LEU A 232 -13.59 -1.20 13.34
C LEU A 232 -12.40 -0.43 13.94
N SER A 233 -11.33 -0.18 13.17
CA SER A 233 -10.18 0.60 13.64
C SER A 233 -10.57 2.05 13.98
N ILE A 234 -11.40 2.69 13.13
CA ILE A 234 -11.91 4.05 13.41
C ILE A 234 -12.80 4.04 14.66
N ARG A 235 -13.66 3.03 14.81
CA ARG A 235 -14.51 2.90 16.02
C ARG A 235 -13.64 2.78 17.27
N ARG A 236 -12.63 1.91 17.28
CA ARG A 236 -11.66 1.78 18.40
C ARG A 236 -10.96 3.11 18.69
N ALA A 237 -10.49 3.80 17.66
CA ALA A 237 -9.85 5.11 17.80
C ALA A 237 -10.82 6.18 18.33
N HIS A 238 -12.09 6.16 17.91
CA HIS A 238 -13.10 7.09 18.38
C HIS A 238 -13.50 6.82 19.84
N GLU A 239 -13.61 5.54 20.21
CA GLU A 239 -13.98 5.13 21.58
C GLU A 239 -12.83 5.35 22.58
N SER A 240 -11.57 5.46 22.11
CA SER A 240 -10.38 5.77 22.92
C SER A 240 -10.02 7.26 22.99
N LEU A 241 -10.88 8.16 22.47
CA LEU A 241 -10.59 9.59 22.41
C LEU A 241 -10.42 10.19 23.81
N GLU A 242 -9.26 10.79 24.08
CA GLU A 242 -8.92 11.50 25.32
C GLU A 242 -8.05 12.74 25.02
N PRO A 243 -8.03 13.75 25.93
CA PRO A 243 -7.06 14.83 25.83
C PRO A 243 -5.63 14.32 25.87
N GLY A 244 -4.76 14.92 25.06
CA GLY A 244 -3.37 14.54 25.01
C GLY A 244 -2.51 15.58 24.29
N SER A 245 -1.23 15.26 24.11
CA SER A 245 -0.26 16.11 23.45
C SER A 245 0.44 15.35 22.30
N LEU A 246 0.97 16.10 21.36
CA LEU A 246 1.66 15.60 20.19
C LEU A 246 3.12 16.05 20.18
N SER A 247 4.01 15.16 19.76
CA SER A 247 5.42 15.51 19.47
C SER A 247 5.78 15.07 18.06
N VAL A 248 6.45 15.94 17.30
CA VAL A 248 6.90 15.65 15.95
C VAL A 248 8.42 15.82 15.84
N GLY A 249 9.04 14.96 15.05
CA GLY A 249 10.47 15.01 14.77
C GLY A 249 10.84 14.34 13.46
N SER A 250 12.12 14.45 13.10
CA SER A 250 12.69 13.81 11.92
C SER A 250 14.04 13.18 12.23
N THR A 251 14.33 12.06 11.59
CA THR A 251 15.64 11.38 11.66
C THR A 251 16.02 10.80 10.31
N LYS A 252 17.32 10.55 10.09
CA LYS A 252 17.80 9.92 8.85
C LYS A 252 17.76 8.39 8.96
N VAL A 253 17.15 7.74 7.98
CA VAL A 253 17.18 6.28 7.79
C VAL A 253 17.91 5.99 6.49
N LEU A 254 19.19 5.65 6.61
CA LEU A 254 20.06 5.40 5.47
C LEU A 254 19.90 3.95 4.97
N ARG A 255 20.17 3.73 3.67
CA ARG A 255 20.18 2.41 3.04
C ARG A 255 18.85 1.64 3.16
N ALA A 256 17.72 2.35 3.29
CA ALA A 256 16.39 1.76 3.28
C ALA A 256 15.64 2.01 1.96
N GLY A 257 16.28 2.65 1.00
CA GLY A 257 15.79 2.91 -0.34
C GLY A 257 16.91 3.28 -1.30
N ILE A 258 16.69 3.04 -2.58
CA ILE A 258 17.52 3.47 -3.72
C ILE A 258 16.61 4.02 -4.80
N ASN A 259 17.08 5.03 -5.55
CA ASN A 259 16.32 5.56 -6.68
C ASN A 259 16.35 4.56 -7.85
N ARG A 260 15.21 3.97 -8.18
CA ARG A 260 15.07 3.00 -9.28
C ARG A 260 14.98 3.66 -10.66
N SER A 261 14.79 4.96 -10.70
CA SER A 261 14.71 5.77 -11.92
C SER A 261 15.71 6.93 -11.88
N LEU A 262 16.93 6.65 -11.41
CA LEU A 262 18.00 7.65 -11.25
C LEU A 262 18.26 8.43 -12.55
N PHE A 263 18.14 7.77 -13.71
CA PHE A 263 18.27 8.44 -15.01
C PHE A 263 17.22 9.56 -15.20
N SER A 264 15.97 9.37 -14.76
CA SER A 264 14.93 10.40 -14.76
C SER A 264 15.21 11.49 -13.70
N TYR A 265 15.60 11.08 -12.49
CA TYR A 265 15.93 12.02 -11.41
C TYR A 265 17.04 13.01 -11.83
N LEU A 266 18.05 12.54 -12.57
CA LEU A 266 19.15 13.34 -13.10
C LEU A 266 18.72 14.39 -14.16
N ALA A 267 17.51 14.29 -14.69
CA ALA A 267 16.96 15.32 -15.59
C ALA A 267 16.55 16.61 -14.83
N ASN A 268 16.33 16.54 -13.52
CA ASN A 268 16.07 17.72 -12.69
C ASN A 268 17.31 18.63 -12.65
N PRO A 269 17.14 19.96 -12.47
CA PRO A 269 18.25 20.92 -12.43
C PRO A 269 19.34 20.53 -11.43
N GLU A 270 20.59 20.54 -11.86
CA GLU A 270 21.74 20.17 -11.04
C GLU A 270 21.85 21.00 -9.75
N ALA A 271 21.64 22.32 -9.86
CA ALA A 271 21.67 23.22 -8.70
C ALA A 271 20.59 22.88 -7.65
N GLU A 272 19.45 22.35 -8.09
CA GLU A 272 18.40 21.89 -7.19
C GLU A 272 18.77 20.55 -6.53
N ARG A 273 19.25 19.57 -7.32
CA ARG A 273 19.70 18.27 -6.80
C ARG A 273 20.84 18.42 -5.79
N ALA A 274 21.78 19.34 -6.05
CA ALA A 274 22.92 19.60 -5.18
C ALA A 274 22.53 20.06 -3.76
N ARG A 275 21.32 20.63 -3.57
CA ARG A 275 20.81 21.02 -2.23
C ARG A 275 20.60 19.82 -1.30
N TYR A 276 20.45 18.62 -1.85
CA TYR A 276 20.14 17.39 -1.13
C TYR A 276 21.29 16.40 -1.07
N ASN A 277 22.40 16.67 -1.73
CA ASN A 277 23.62 15.87 -1.66
C ASN A 277 24.39 16.20 -0.37
N ILE A 278 24.20 15.36 0.65
CA ILE A 278 24.71 15.61 2.01
C ILE A 278 26.00 14.84 2.27
N SER A 279 26.13 13.60 1.75
CA SER A 279 27.29 12.74 1.97
C SER A 279 27.40 11.67 0.89
N ALA A 280 28.49 10.87 0.91
CA ALA A 280 28.66 9.74 0.01
C ALA A 280 27.59 8.62 0.23
N ASP A 281 27.03 8.52 1.43
CA ASP A 281 25.98 7.57 1.78
C ASP A 281 24.56 8.15 1.58
N ASP A 282 24.43 9.47 1.36
CA ASP A 282 23.19 10.19 1.08
C ASP A 282 23.45 11.20 -0.05
N ASP A 283 23.37 10.69 -1.28
CA ASP A 283 23.60 11.48 -2.52
C ASP A 283 22.39 12.34 -2.92
N GLY A 284 21.33 12.33 -2.10
CA GLY A 284 20.10 13.07 -2.31
C GLY A 284 19.19 12.52 -3.40
N SER A 285 19.53 11.40 -4.02
CA SER A 285 18.71 10.79 -5.07
C SER A 285 17.42 10.15 -4.53
N VAL A 286 17.36 9.87 -3.23
CA VAL A 286 16.16 9.49 -2.47
C VAL A 286 16.00 10.39 -1.24
N GLU A 287 14.83 10.41 -0.64
CA GLU A 287 14.63 11.07 0.64
C GLU A 287 14.89 10.08 1.77
N THR A 288 15.78 10.44 2.67
CA THR A 288 16.23 9.61 3.80
C THR A 288 15.61 10.04 5.14
N ASP A 289 14.84 11.14 5.14
CA ASP A 289 14.16 11.63 6.32
C ASP A 289 12.91 10.78 6.66
N LEU A 290 12.95 10.14 7.83
CA LEU A 290 11.79 9.54 8.47
C LEU A 290 11.21 10.59 9.43
N GLN A 291 9.96 11.02 9.17
CA GLN A 291 9.20 11.88 10.07
C GLN A 291 8.35 11.02 10.99
N LEU A 292 8.20 11.42 12.26
CA LEU A 292 7.43 10.71 13.27
C LEU A 292 6.58 11.68 14.08
N LEU A 293 5.30 11.34 14.25
CA LEU A 293 4.36 11.98 15.15
C LEU A 293 4.05 11.03 16.31
N LYS A 294 4.34 11.45 17.55
CA LYS A 294 4.07 10.72 18.78
C LYS A 294 2.79 11.23 19.42
N PHE A 295 1.95 10.32 19.89
CA PHE A 295 0.69 10.56 20.57
C PHE A 295 0.84 10.22 22.05
N GLN A 296 0.62 11.19 22.95
CA GLN A 296 0.72 11.01 24.39
C GLN A 296 -0.58 11.45 25.07
N ARG A 297 -1.15 10.57 25.89
CA ARG A 297 -2.37 10.80 26.66
C ARG A 297 -2.09 11.68 27.89
N ALA A 298 -2.94 12.66 28.17
CA ALA A 298 -2.71 13.59 29.28
C ALA A 298 -3.09 13.01 30.64
N SER A 299 -4.05 12.09 30.71
CA SER A 299 -4.58 11.55 31.98
C SER A 299 -3.54 10.77 32.79
N ASP A 300 -2.63 10.07 32.15
CA ASP A 300 -1.59 9.23 32.80
C ASP A 300 -0.19 9.42 32.23
N GLY A 301 -0.03 10.30 31.23
CA GLY A 301 1.24 10.55 30.55
C GLY A 301 1.71 9.42 29.64
N LYS A 302 0.89 8.38 29.39
CA LYS A 302 1.27 7.26 28.55
C LYS A 302 1.20 7.57 27.08
N ASN A 303 2.13 7.01 26.32
CA ASN A 303 2.10 7.04 24.86
C ASN A 303 1.09 6.01 24.35
N ILE A 304 0.22 6.43 23.43
CA ILE A 304 -0.83 5.60 22.84
C ILE A 304 -0.51 5.18 21.41
N GLY A 305 0.42 5.86 20.75
CA GLY A 305 0.82 5.48 19.38
C GLY A 305 1.87 6.38 18.77
N VAL A 306 2.34 5.94 17.60
CA VAL A 306 3.21 6.69 16.70
C VAL A 306 2.71 6.58 15.26
N LEU A 307 2.83 7.67 14.50
CA LEU A 307 2.58 7.70 13.07
C LEU A 307 3.83 8.21 12.36
N THR A 308 4.35 7.45 11.40
CA THR A 308 5.56 7.82 10.65
C THR A 308 5.27 8.02 9.18
N TRP A 309 6.11 8.81 8.50
CA TRP A 309 6.14 8.98 7.05
C TRP A 309 7.57 8.76 6.57
N PHE A 310 7.74 7.79 5.68
CA PHE A 310 9.03 7.45 5.10
C PHE A 310 8.86 6.88 3.69
N PRO A 311 9.59 7.38 2.66
CA PRO A 311 9.43 6.91 1.30
C PRO A 311 10.29 5.67 1.02
N THR A 312 9.64 4.52 0.90
CA THR A 312 10.22 3.31 0.27
C THR A 312 9.10 2.36 -0.15
N HIS A 313 9.14 1.87 -1.39
CA HIS A 313 8.11 0.96 -1.92
C HIS A 313 7.91 -0.28 -1.04
N GLY A 314 6.69 -0.79 -1.02
CA GLY A 314 6.35 -2.09 -0.44
C GLY A 314 6.64 -3.25 -1.39
N THR A 315 7.86 -3.30 -1.92
CA THR A 315 8.34 -4.24 -2.93
C THR A 315 9.58 -5.01 -2.48
N SER A 316 9.79 -5.11 -1.16
CA SER A 316 10.84 -5.99 -0.61
C SER A 316 10.54 -7.46 -0.84
N MET A 317 9.25 -7.86 -0.74
CA MET A 317 8.77 -9.15 -1.23
C MET A 317 8.72 -9.13 -2.75
N GLN A 318 9.34 -10.10 -3.39
CA GLN A 318 9.42 -10.17 -4.85
C GLN A 318 8.09 -10.59 -5.49
N ALA A 319 7.92 -10.34 -6.80
CA ALA A 319 6.72 -10.69 -7.56
C ALA A 319 6.37 -12.19 -7.57
N ASN A 320 7.35 -13.06 -7.32
CA ASN A 320 7.13 -14.51 -7.17
C ASN A 320 6.71 -14.92 -5.74
N ASN A 321 6.58 -13.96 -4.80
CA ASN A 321 5.97 -14.22 -3.49
C ASN A 321 4.47 -14.43 -3.64
N THR A 322 3.94 -15.44 -2.92
CA THR A 322 2.50 -15.78 -2.92
C THR A 322 1.89 -15.79 -1.51
N LEU A 323 2.66 -15.44 -0.48
CA LEU A 323 2.18 -15.30 0.88
C LEU A 323 1.80 -13.85 1.19
N ILE A 324 0.63 -13.67 1.78
CA ILE A 324 0.14 -12.35 2.19
C ILE A 324 1.02 -11.77 3.30
N THR A 325 1.39 -10.48 3.14
CA THR A 325 2.17 -9.72 4.14
C THR A 325 2.05 -8.20 3.90
N GLY A 326 2.22 -7.40 4.96
CA GLY A 326 2.29 -5.94 4.91
C GLY A 326 3.61 -5.38 4.37
N ASP A 327 4.52 -6.25 3.87
CA ASP A 327 5.85 -5.90 3.40
C ASP A 327 6.67 -5.15 4.47
N ASN A 328 7.71 -4.42 4.09
CA ASN A 328 8.68 -3.80 5.00
C ASN A 328 8.05 -2.86 6.05
N LYS A 329 6.98 -2.14 5.71
CA LYS A 329 6.29 -1.25 6.66
C LYS A 329 5.40 -2.01 7.63
N GLY A 330 4.76 -3.11 7.19
CA GLY A 330 4.05 -4.03 8.08
C GLY A 330 4.98 -4.67 9.09
N VAL A 331 6.19 -5.06 8.65
CA VAL A 331 7.27 -5.56 9.53
C VAL A 331 7.71 -4.48 10.52
N ALA A 332 7.97 -3.26 10.06
CA ALA A 332 8.42 -2.17 10.93
C ALA A 332 7.38 -1.86 12.02
N ALA A 333 6.10 -1.82 11.67
CA ALA A 333 5.00 -1.59 12.61
C ALA A 333 4.89 -2.71 13.66
N ASP A 334 4.96 -3.97 13.24
CA ASP A 334 4.91 -5.14 14.13
C ASP A 334 6.10 -5.15 15.10
N LEU A 335 7.32 -4.91 14.61
CA LEU A 335 8.51 -4.81 15.44
C LEU A 335 8.40 -3.69 16.49
N PHE A 336 7.86 -2.53 16.08
CA PHE A 336 7.69 -1.40 16.98
C PHE A 336 6.67 -1.71 18.09
N GLU A 337 5.47 -2.17 17.71
CA GLU A 337 4.41 -2.53 18.65
C GLU A 337 4.85 -3.63 19.64
N LYS A 338 5.58 -4.65 19.16
CA LYS A 338 6.15 -5.72 20.01
C LYS A 338 7.21 -5.21 20.98
N LYS A 339 8.05 -4.25 20.54
CA LYS A 339 9.11 -3.68 21.37
C LYS A 339 8.57 -2.88 22.54
N VAL A 340 7.52 -2.08 22.32
CA VAL A 340 6.97 -1.19 23.36
C VAL A 340 5.93 -1.87 24.25
N ARG A 341 5.39 -3.03 23.84
CA ARG A 341 4.38 -3.77 24.61
C ARG A 341 4.87 -4.12 26.00
N GLY A 342 4.07 -3.76 27.02
CA GLY A 342 4.39 -4.01 28.42
C GLY A 342 5.42 -3.05 28.99
N GLY A 343 5.76 -1.97 28.29
CA GLY A 343 6.57 -0.87 28.83
C GLY A 343 5.78 0.01 29.81
N ASP A 344 6.50 0.71 30.68
CA ASP A 344 5.89 1.59 31.70
C ASP A 344 5.29 2.88 31.08
N LEU A 345 5.81 3.30 29.93
CA LEU A 345 5.43 4.54 29.24
C LEU A 345 4.34 4.35 28.19
N GLU A 346 3.97 3.13 27.87
CA GLU A 346 3.05 2.79 26.77
C GLU A 346 1.76 2.16 27.31
N THR A 347 0.71 2.24 26.47
CA THR A 347 -0.53 1.49 26.71
C THR A 347 -0.46 0.11 26.07
N ASP A 348 -1.25 -0.84 26.57
CA ASP A 348 -1.31 -2.21 26.03
C ASP A 348 -1.85 -2.25 24.57
N ASP A 349 -2.67 -1.27 24.21
CA ASP A 349 -3.29 -1.08 22.91
C ASP A 349 -2.54 -0.06 22.02
N PHE A 350 -1.24 0.15 22.28
CA PHE A 350 -0.38 1.04 21.50
C PHE A 350 -0.39 0.69 19.99
N VAL A 351 -0.51 1.71 19.14
CA VAL A 351 -0.59 1.56 17.69
C VAL A 351 0.59 2.25 16.99
N ALA A 352 1.33 1.50 16.15
CA ALA A 352 2.40 2.04 15.33
C ALA A 352 2.01 2.05 13.84
N GLY A 353 1.83 3.23 13.25
CA GLY A 353 1.53 3.42 11.84
C GLY A 353 2.78 3.80 11.03
N PHE A 354 3.17 3.01 10.05
CA PHE A 354 4.27 3.31 9.12
C PHE A 354 3.69 3.68 7.75
N SER A 355 3.40 4.98 7.56
CA SER A 355 2.84 5.49 6.31
C SER A 355 3.92 5.67 5.24
N GLN A 356 3.48 5.65 3.97
CA GLN A 356 4.32 6.07 2.86
C GLN A 356 4.39 7.60 2.77
N ALA A 357 5.42 8.07 2.06
CA ALA A 357 5.61 9.46 1.69
C ALA A 357 5.74 9.59 0.15
N ASN A 358 6.67 10.41 -0.35
CA ASN A 358 6.94 10.59 -1.78
C ASN A 358 7.88 9.49 -2.31
N MET A 359 7.34 8.28 -2.50
CA MET A 359 8.10 7.06 -2.78
C MET A 359 8.12 6.65 -4.27
N GLY A 360 7.56 7.45 -5.19
CA GLY A 360 7.32 7.03 -6.57
C GLY A 360 8.52 6.39 -7.28
N ASP A 361 9.72 6.89 -7.05
CA ASP A 361 10.96 6.40 -7.65
C ASP A 361 11.87 5.66 -6.66
N VAL A 362 11.39 5.31 -5.44
CA VAL A 362 12.21 4.73 -4.36
C VAL A 362 11.93 3.25 -4.17
N SER A 363 12.91 2.40 -4.49
CA SER A 363 12.86 0.95 -4.29
C SER A 363 13.58 0.53 -2.99
N PRO A 364 13.05 -0.46 -2.22
CA PRO A 364 13.73 -1.08 -1.09
C PRO A 364 14.87 -2.00 -1.51
N ASN A 365 14.99 -2.32 -2.80
CA ASN A 365 15.95 -3.27 -3.34
C ASN A 365 17.30 -2.61 -3.59
N ILE A 366 17.96 -2.24 -2.50
CA ILE A 366 19.14 -1.34 -2.45
C ILE A 366 20.43 -1.90 -3.08
N LEU A 367 20.45 -3.16 -3.50
CA LEU A 367 21.58 -3.72 -4.26
C LEU A 367 21.46 -3.50 -5.77
N GLY A 368 20.44 -2.73 -6.20
CA GLY A 368 20.18 -2.40 -7.61
C GLY A 368 19.59 -3.55 -8.40
N ALA A 369 19.58 -3.39 -9.72
CA ALA A 369 18.95 -4.32 -10.65
C ALA A 369 19.99 -5.13 -11.45
N TRP A 370 19.77 -6.45 -11.55
CA TRP A 370 20.71 -7.41 -12.13
C TRP A 370 20.01 -8.30 -13.15
N CYS A 371 20.75 -8.64 -14.20
CA CYS A 371 20.25 -9.56 -15.20
C CYS A 371 20.31 -11.02 -14.72
N GLU A 372 19.20 -11.74 -14.88
CA GLU A 372 19.07 -13.17 -14.56
C GLU A 372 19.33 -14.05 -15.80
N ASP A 373 20.07 -13.53 -16.78
CA ASP A 373 20.49 -14.23 -18.01
C ASP A 373 21.76 -15.05 -17.83
N GLY A 374 22.33 -15.10 -16.63
CA GLY A 374 23.58 -15.78 -16.30
C GLY A 374 24.84 -14.93 -16.57
N SER A 375 24.70 -13.70 -17.07
CA SER A 375 25.83 -12.79 -17.32
C SER A 375 26.47 -12.25 -16.04
N GLY A 376 25.70 -12.17 -14.95
CA GLY A 376 26.13 -11.53 -13.70
C GLY A 376 26.31 -10.01 -13.82
N GLN A 377 25.73 -9.38 -14.86
CA GLN A 377 25.82 -7.95 -15.10
C GLN A 377 24.62 -7.20 -14.51
N MET A 378 24.83 -5.94 -14.16
CA MET A 378 23.71 -5.05 -13.85
C MET A 378 22.92 -4.73 -15.11
N CYS A 379 21.62 -4.45 -14.92
CA CYS A 379 20.77 -3.99 -16.01
C CYS A 379 21.27 -2.63 -16.56
N ASN A 380 20.98 -2.35 -17.83
CA ASN A 380 21.32 -1.10 -18.45
C ASN A 380 20.69 0.08 -17.68
N PHE A 381 21.49 1.11 -17.45
CA PHE A 381 21.11 2.26 -16.63
C PHE A 381 19.97 3.09 -17.23
N GLU A 382 19.94 3.23 -18.56
CA GLU A 382 18.96 4.09 -19.23
C GLU A 382 17.60 3.41 -19.38
N ASP A 383 17.57 2.15 -19.82
CA ASP A 383 16.36 1.47 -20.24
C ASP A 383 16.03 0.19 -19.48
N SER A 384 16.86 -0.18 -18.49
CA SER A 384 16.70 -1.37 -17.65
C SER A 384 16.67 -2.69 -18.45
N THR A 385 17.43 -2.75 -19.57
CA THR A 385 17.54 -3.97 -20.38
C THR A 385 18.74 -4.80 -20.02
N CYS A 386 18.69 -6.08 -20.38
CA CYS A 386 19.82 -7.03 -20.35
C CYS A 386 20.50 -7.15 -21.72
N SER A 387 21.45 -8.09 -21.86
CA SER A 387 22.25 -8.27 -23.08
C SER A 387 21.42 -8.60 -24.34
N ASP A 388 20.21 -9.12 -24.19
CA ASP A 388 19.25 -9.40 -25.27
C ASP A 388 18.39 -8.19 -25.67
N GLY A 389 18.63 -7.01 -25.08
CA GLY A 389 17.86 -5.79 -25.30
C GLY A 389 16.46 -5.81 -24.71
N LYS A 390 16.17 -6.71 -23.76
CA LYS A 390 14.87 -6.85 -23.09
C LYS A 390 15.00 -6.63 -21.58
N SER A 391 13.91 -6.20 -20.97
CA SER A 391 13.83 -5.96 -19.52
C SER A 391 13.29 -7.14 -18.72
N ASN A 392 12.77 -8.18 -19.37
CA ASN A 392 12.10 -9.31 -18.72
C ASN A 392 12.99 -10.16 -17.80
N GLN A 393 14.31 -10.06 -17.91
CA GLN A 393 15.29 -10.72 -17.02
C GLN A 393 15.99 -9.75 -16.07
N CYS A 394 15.62 -8.47 -16.08
CA CYS A 394 16.14 -7.48 -15.16
C CYS A 394 15.36 -7.56 -13.83
N ARG A 395 16.04 -7.86 -12.73
CA ARG A 395 15.44 -8.02 -11.40
C ARG A 395 16.21 -7.24 -10.35
N ALA A 396 15.47 -6.49 -9.54
CA ALA A 396 16.04 -5.80 -8.39
C ALA A 396 16.37 -6.76 -7.25
N ARG A 397 17.43 -6.45 -6.51
CA ARG A 397 17.92 -7.24 -5.38
C ARG A 397 17.92 -6.44 -4.10
N GLY A 398 17.26 -6.96 -3.09
CA GLY A 398 17.26 -6.42 -1.73
C GLY A 398 18.45 -6.91 -0.91
N PRO A 399 18.66 -6.36 0.30
CA PRO A 399 19.83 -6.66 1.15
C PRO A 399 19.96 -8.11 1.62
N GLY A 400 18.88 -8.91 1.55
CA GLY A 400 18.85 -10.35 1.90
C GLY A 400 18.61 -11.26 0.70
N SER A 401 18.87 -10.80 -0.53
CA SER A 401 18.51 -11.53 -1.75
C SER A 401 19.24 -12.87 -1.91
N GLU A 402 20.40 -13.06 -1.26
CA GLU A 402 21.16 -14.32 -1.23
C GLU A 402 20.40 -15.47 -0.54
N ALA A 403 19.42 -15.16 0.33
CA ALA A 403 18.59 -16.17 1.00
C ALA A 403 17.64 -16.89 0.03
N ASN A 404 17.38 -16.32 -1.15
CA ASN A 404 16.48 -16.84 -2.17
C ASN A 404 15.10 -17.28 -1.62
N ASP A 405 14.53 -16.46 -0.74
CA ASP A 405 13.30 -16.70 0.03
C ASP A 405 12.14 -15.79 -0.40
N HIS A 406 12.09 -15.47 -1.69
CA HIS A 406 11.09 -14.58 -2.30
C HIS A 406 11.09 -13.16 -1.72
N GLY A 407 12.23 -12.72 -1.17
CA GLY A 407 12.41 -11.39 -0.61
C GLY A 407 12.12 -11.27 0.89
N ALA A 408 11.79 -12.36 1.60
CA ALA A 408 11.43 -12.30 3.01
C ALA A 408 12.55 -11.76 3.90
N SER A 409 13.81 -12.19 3.66
CA SER A 409 14.99 -11.65 4.37
C SER A 409 15.23 -10.17 4.07
N SER A 410 15.05 -9.75 2.81
CA SER A 410 15.15 -8.34 2.42
C SER A 410 14.06 -7.51 3.09
N CYS A 411 12.83 -8.02 3.13
CA CYS A 411 11.68 -7.39 3.75
C CYS A 411 11.91 -7.15 5.26
N MET A 412 12.39 -8.17 5.96
CA MET A 412 12.74 -8.06 7.38
C MET A 412 13.85 -7.01 7.62
N GLU A 413 14.88 -6.99 6.80
CA GLU A 413 16.00 -6.06 6.96
C GLU A 413 15.59 -4.60 6.69
N ILE A 414 14.82 -4.34 5.63
CA ILE A 414 14.32 -2.98 5.33
C ILE A 414 13.29 -2.53 6.37
N GLY A 415 12.43 -3.43 6.83
CA GLY A 415 11.50 -3.16 7.94
C GLY A 415 12.23 -2.82 9.23
N ARG A 416 13.29 -3.57 9.56
CA ARG A 416 14.11 -3.36 10.75
C ARG A 416 14.82 -1.99 10.73
N ARG A 417 15.31 -1.53 9.58
CA ARG A 417 15.95 -0.21 9.44
C ARG A 417 14.96 0.92 9.70
N GLN A 418 13.76 0.85 9.16
CA GLN A 418 12.71 1.82 9.43
C GLN A 418 12.29 1.80 10.91
N TYR A 419 12.05 0.61 11.46
CA TYR A 419 11.74 0.41 12.88
C TYR A 419 12.80 1.04 13.78
N GLN A 420 14.09 0.76 13.55
CA GLN A 420 15.17 1.24 14.41
C GLN A 420 15.26 2.78 14.36
N GLY A 421 15.21 3.39 13.18
CA GLY A 421 15.20 4.85 13.06
C GLY A 421 14.00 5.49 13.76
N ALA A 422 12.81 4.89 13.62
CA ALA A 422 11.61 5.35 14.30
C ALA A 422 11.72 5.21 15.83
N LEU A 423 12.28 4.10 16.32
CA LEU A 423 12.47 3.85 17.76
C LEU A 423 13.46 4.85 18.37
N ASP A 424 14.61 5.07 17.73
CA ASP A 424 15.62 6.01 18.21
C ASP A 424 15.05 7.44 18.31
N LEU A 425 14.27 7.86 17.30
CA LEU A 425 13.58 9.15 17.33
C LEU A 425 12.50 9.21 18.41
N TYR A 426 11.69 8.15 18.54
CA TYR A 426 10.67 8.05 19.58
C TYR A 426 11.26 8.15 20.98
N GLU A 427 12.36 7.46 21.27
CA GLU A 427 13.07 7.55 22.54
C GLU A 427 13.66 8.94 22.79
N SER A 428 14.11 9.65 21.75
CA SER A 428 14.52 11.05 21.86
C SER A 428 13.36 11.97 22.23
N LEU A 429 12.23 11.82 21.53
CA LEU A 429 11.03 12.62 21.80
C LEU A 429 10.39 12.33 23.18
N ASN A 430 10.68 11.18 23.79
CA ASN A 430 10.25 10.90 25.18
C ASN A 430 11.06 11.68 26.23
N ARG A 431 12.20 12.21 25.88
CA ARG A 431 13.05 13.04 26.76
C ARG A 431 12.77 14.53 26.65
N GLU A 432 11.96 14.93 25.66
CA GLU A 432 11.64 16.31 25.36
C GLU A 432 10.18 16.62 25.63
N PRO A 433 9.82 17.87 25.97
CA PRO A 433 8.41 18.26 26.08
C PRO A 433 7.72 18.17 24.73
N PRO A 434 6.38 18.00 24.70
CA PRO A 434 5.60 18.07 23.47
C PRO A 434 5.88 19.35 22.70
N ASN A 435 6.00 19.22 21.36
CA ASN A 435 6.45 20.30 20.49
C ASN A 435 5.51 20.62 19.32
N VAL A 436 4.37 19.90 19.18
CA VAL A 436 3.33 20.32 18.24
C VAL A 436 2.52 21.42 18.90
N ARG A 437 2.63 22.64 18.37
CA ARG A 437 2.06 23.87 18.92
C ARG A 437 1.32 24.66 17.84
N GLY A 438 0.52 25.61 18.28
CA GLY A 438 -0.24 26.49 17.44
C GLY A 438 -1.75 26.22 17.52
N ASP A 439 -2.53 27.13 16.95
CA ASP A 439 -3.97 27.10 17.05
C ASP A 439 -4.61 26.16 16.03
N GLY A 440 -5.48 25.29 16.55
CA GLY A 440 -6.50 24.59 15.78
C GLY A 440 -6.06 23.28 15.12
N VAL A 441 -7.07 22.45 14.91
CA VAL A 441 -7.05 21.29 14.03
C VAL A 441 -8.01 21.59 12.87
N LYS A 442 -7.56 21.41 11.64
CA LYS A 442 -8.37 21.68 10.44
C LYS A 442 -8.15 20.60 9.39
N ALA A 443 -9.19 20.38 8.60
CA ALA A 443 -9.18 19.48 7.47
C ALA A 443 -9.79 20.20 6.25
N PHE A 444 -9.16 20.01 5.10
CA PHE A 444 -9.67 20.45 3.81
C PHE A 444 -9.71 19.28 2.84
N HIS A 445 -10.77 19.17 2.07
CA HIS A 445 -10.90 18.23 0.97
C HIS A 445 -11.77 18.83 -0.14
N GLU A 446 -11.38 18.56 -1.38
CA GLU A 446 -12.23 18.76 -2.56
C GLU A 446 -12.04 17.62 -3.55
N PHE A 447 -13.09 17.29 -4.30
CA PHE A 447 -12.94 16.52 -5.52
C PHE A 447 -12.63 17.47 -6.67
N HIS A 448 -11.59 17.16 -7.42
CA HIS A 448 -11.08 17.99 -8.50
C HIS A 448 -10.97 17.22 -9.81
N ASP A 449 -11.52 17.79 -10.89
CA ASP A 449 -11.40 17.20 -12.24
C ASP A 449 -10.07 17.58 -12.88
N MET A 450 -9.16 16.61 -12.94
CA MET A 450 -7.83 16.75 -13.55
C MET A 450 -7.86 16.62 -15.08
N SER A 451 -8.96 16.27 -15.70
CA SER A 451 -8.99 16.01 -17.15
C SER A 451 -8.83 17.25 -18.01
N THR A 452 -9.23 18.43 -17.49
CA THR A 452 -9.25 19.69 -18.25
C THR A 452 -8.92 20.93 -17.41
N PHE A 453 -8.29 20.74 -16.26
CA PHE A 453 -8.00 21.84 -15.35
C PHE A 453 -6.99 22.82 -15.95
N GLN A 454 -7.36 24.13 -15.95
CA GLN A 454 -6.50 25.24 -16.37
C GLN A 454 -6.10 26.08 -15.18
N PHE A 455 -4.84 26.46 -15.10
CA PHE A 455 -4.29 27.28 -14.03
C PHE A 455 -3.09 28.09 -14.49
N THR A 456 -2.62 29.00 -13.65
CA THR A 456 -1.49 29.89 -13.96
C THR A 456 -0.21 29.39 -13.27
N LEU A 457 0.84 29.15 -14.02
CA LEU A 457 2.15 28.79 -13.49
C LEU A 457 2.81 30.02 -12.82
N PRO A 458 3.81 29.81 -11.93
CA PRO A 458 4.53 30.91 -11.26
C PRO A 458 5.17 31.93 -12.21
N ASN A 459 5.47 31.55 -13.44
CA ASN A 459 6.01 32.43 -14.46
C ASN A 459 4.93 33.25 -15.21
N GLY A 460 3.67 33.15 -14.80
CA GLY A 460 2.53 33.84 -15.41
C GLY A 460 1.94 33.18 -16.66
N SER A 461 2.49 32.08 -17.15
CA SER A 461 1.92 31.34 -18.29
C SER A 461 0.75 30.47 -17.86
N THR A 462 -0.21 30.24 -18.78
CA THR A 462 -1.33 29.33 -18.57
C THR A 462 -0.90 27.90 -18.86
N ALA A 463 -1.16 26.99 -17.91
CA ALA A 463 -0.98 25.56 -18.05
C ALA A 463 -2.33 24.84 -17.99
N ARG A 464 -2.38 23.61 -18.49
CA ARG A 464 -3.53 22.72 -18.35
C ARG A 464 -3.12 21.29 -18.10
N THR A 465 -3.98 20.54 -17.44
CA THR A 465 -3.92 19.08 -17.33
C THR A 465 -4.71 18.42 -18.48
N CYS A 466 -4.58 17.11 -18.59
CA CYS A 466 -5.12 16.30 -19.69
C CYS A 466 -5.99 15.16 -19.14
N PRO A 467 -6.94 14.61 -19.91
CA PRO A 467 -7.53 13.31 -19.58
C PRO A 467 -6.46 12.25 -19.33
N ALA A 468 -6.75 11.33 -18.39
CA ALA A 468 -5.77 10.33 -17.97
C ALA A 468 -5.27 9.45 -19.13
N ALA A 469 -3.94 9.30 -19.24
CA ALA A 469 -3.33 8.43 -20.25
C ALA A 469 -2.02 7.83 -19.73
N LEU A 470 -1.72 6.59 -20.15
CA LEU A 470 -0.49 5.85 -19.83
C LEU A 470 0.38 5.71 -21.08
N GLY A 471 1.69 5.89 -20.90
CA GLY A 471 2.69 5.77 -21.97
C GLY A 471 3.25 4.36 -22.11
N TYR A 472 4.10 4.17 -23.13
CA TYR A 472 4.69 2.84 -23.43
C TYR A 472 5.57 2.31 -22.30
N SER A 473 6.34 3.17 -21.63
CA SER A 473 7.20 2.74 -20.52
C SER A 473 6.43 2.23 -19.29
N PHE A 474 5.14 2.59 -19.13
CA PHE A 474 4.27 1.94 -18.16
C PHE A 474 4.17 0.44 -18.39
N GLY A 475 4.00 0.02 -19.65
CA GLY A 475 3.97 -1.41 -20.00
C GLY A 475 5.31 -2.13 -19.88
N ALA A 476 6.42 -1.39 -19.83
CA ALA A 476 7.76 -1.94 -19.63
C ALA A 476 8.06 -2.31 -18.17
N GLY A 477 7.27 -1.78 -17.21
CA GLY A 477 7.49 -2.02 -15.78
C GLY A 477 8.71 -1.32 -15.20
N THR A 478 9.16 -1.78 -14.04
CA THR A 478 10.30 -1.22 -13.29
C THR A 478 11.36 -2.30 -13.00
N TRP A 479 12.41 -1.94 -12.28
CA TRP A 479 13.37 -2.92 -11.74
C TRP A 479 12.74 -3.92 -10.77
N ASP A 480 11.80 -3.45 -9.95
CA ASP A 480 11.15 -4.28 -8.93
C ASP A 480 10.30 -5.37 -9.58
N GLU A 481 9.66 -5.02 -10.71
CA GLU A 481 8.99 -5.97 -11.58
C GLU A 481 8.99 -5.43 -13.03
N PRO A 482 9.75 -6.04 -13.94
CA PRO A 482 9.67 -5.70 -15.34
C PRO A 482 8.31 -6.07 -15.91
N GLY A 483 7.83 -5.23 -16.84
CA GLY A 483 6.55 -5.40 -17.50
C GLY A 483 6.42 -6.74 -18.21
N ALA A 484 5.20 -7.24 -18.26
CA ALA A 484 4.88 -8.35 -19.13
C ALA A 484 5.00 -7.90 -20.60
N TYR A 485 5.56 -8.77 -21.43
CA TYR A 485 5.72 -8.55 -22.87
C TYR A 485 6.96 -7.67 -23.22
N ASP A 486 7.37 -7.73 -24.50
CA ASP A 486 8.60 -7.14 -25.04
C ASP A 486 8.59 -5.59 -25.14
N LEU A 487 8.02 -4.90 -24.14
CA LEU A 487 8.11 -3.45 -24.02
C LEU A 487 9.36 -3.09 -23.21
N VAL A 488 10.05 -2.05 -23.65
CA VAL A 488 11.21 -1.49 -22.93
C VAL A 488 11.00 -0.01 -22.65
N GLN A 489 11.75 0.56 -21.72
CA GLN A 489 11.69 1.97 -21.40
C GLN A 489 12.01 2.81 -22.66
N HIS A 490 11.50 4.03 -22.71
CA HIS A 490 11.67 4.99 -23.82
C HIS A 490 11.05 4.61 -25.18
N MET A 491 10.27 3.55 -25.25
CA MET A 491 9.57 3.23 -26.50
C MET A 491 8.56 4.31 -26.88
N SER A 492 8.60 4.73 -28.14
CA SER A 492 7.72 5.78 -28.66
C SER A 492 6.76 5.29 -29.75
N SER A 493 6.84 4.03 -30.19
CA SER A 493 6.07 3.55 -31.33
C SER A 493 5.53 2.12 -31.16
N LYS A 494 4.43 1.83 -31.88
CA LYS A 494 3.72 0.54 -31.88
C LYS A 494 4.47 -0.59 -32.62
N SER A 495 5.61 -0.33 -33.24
CA SER A 495 6.23 -1.27 -34.19
C SER A 495 6.63 -2.61 -33.57
N ASN A 496 6.88 -2.66 -32.26
CA ASN A 496 7.29 -3.86 -31.54
C ASN A 496 6.31 -4.29 -30.42
N SER A 497 5.09 -3.73 -30.36
CA SER A 497 4.13 -4.14 -29.35
C SER A 497 3.60 -5.56 -29.60
N SER A 498 3.51 -6.36 -28.53
CA SER A 498 2.95 -7.71 -28.58
C SER A 498 1.50 -7.71 -29.07
N PHE A 499 1.04 -8.85 -29.59
CA PHE A 499 -0.35 -9.04 -30.03
C PHE A 499 -1.37 -8.70 -28.91
N VAL A 500 -0.99 -8.92 -27.66
CA VAL A 500 -1.83 -8.61 -26.48
C VAL A 500 -2.06 -7.11 -26.35
N TRP A 501 -0.99 -6.29 -26.42
CA TRP A 501 -1.12 -4.85 -26.39
C TRP A 501 -1.91 -4.29 -27.57
N LYS A 502 -1.81 -4.92 -28.76
CA LYS A 502 -2.62 -4.57 -29.92
C LYS A 502 -4.12 -4.81 -29.67
N ILE A 503 -4.48 -5.90 -28.97
CA ILE A 503 -5.88 -6.16 -28.58
C ILE A 503 -6.36 -5.15 -27.55
N ILE A 504 -5.58 -4.89 -26.50
CA ILE A 504 -5.96 -3.93 -25.44
C ILE A 504 -6.12 -2.54 -26.04
N THR A 505 -5.18 -2.08 -26.87
CA THR A 505 -5.27 -0.77 -27.53
C THR A 505 -6.39 -0.69 -28.57
N TRP A 506 -6.82 -1.83 -29.14
CA TRP A 506 -7.98 -1.88 -30.04
C TRP A 506 -9.32 -1.78 -29.28
N LEU A 507 -9.39 -2.27 -28.04
CA LEU A 507 -10.56 -2.09 -27.16
C LEU A 507 -10.71 -0.64 -26.67
N LEU A 508 -9.60 0.10 -26.62
CA LEU A 508 -9.59 1.50 -26.26
C LEU A 508 -9.74 2.36 -27.53
N LYS A 509 -10.42 3.47 -27.38
CA LYS A 509 -10.47 4.49 -28.43
C LYS A 509 -9.05 4.98 -28.74
N PRO A 510 -8.62 5.05 -30.02
CA PRO A 510 -7.36 5.69 -30.35
C PRO A 510 -7.36 7.15 -29.87
N PRO A 511 -6.26 7.65 -29.24
CA PRO A 511 -6.19 9.01 -28.76
C PRO A 511 -6.40 10.03 -29.90
N GLY A 512 -7.23 11.03 -29.65
CA GLY A 512 -7.43 12.16 -30.56
C GLY A 512 -6.19 13.07 -30.60
N ARG A 513 -6.10 13.93 -31.61
CA ARG A 513 -4.95 14.85 -31.77
C ARG A 513 -4.80 15.78 -30.57
N ALA A 514 -5.90 16.29 -30.01
CA ALA A 514 -5.89 17.15 -28.83
C ALA A 514 -5.31 16.44 -27.60
N GLN A 515 -5.59 15.13 -27.43
CA GLN A 515 -5.05 14.32 -26.35
C GLN A 515 -3.55 14.03 -26.54
N ILE A 516 -3.13 13.71 -27.77
CA ILE A 516 -1.71 13.52 -28.13
C ILE A 516 -0.92 14.80 -27.84
N ASP A 517 -1.42 15.96 -28.31
CA ASP A 517 -0.78 17.26 -28.11
C ASP A 517 -0.71 17.64 -26.62
N CYS A 518 -1.77 17.33 -25.86
CA CYS A 518 -1.83 17.59 -24.41
C CYS A 518 -0.83 16.73 -23.62
N GLN A 519 -0.74 15.46 -23.94
CA GLN A 519 0.13 14.49 -23.26
C GLN A 519 1.60 14.53 -23.74
N HIS A 520 1.89 15.35 -24.78
CA HIS A 520 3.25 15.47 -25.33
C HIS A 520 4.27 15.86 -24.23
N PRO A 521 5.50 15.25 -24.20
CA PRO A 521 6.08 14.31 -25.19
C PRO A 521 5.73 12.83 -24.98
N LYS A 522 4.84 12.49 -24.03
CA LYS A 522 4.45 11.10 -23.75
C LYS A 522 3.76 10.46 -24.95
N SER A 523 4.30 9.35 -25.45
CA SER A 523 3.65 8.49 -26.43
C SER A 523 2.60 7.62 -25.74
N ILE A 524 1.31 7.81 -26.07
CA ILE A 524 0.18 7.16 -25.41
C ILE A 524 0.11 5.68 -25.83
N LEU A 525 0.19 4.78 -24.87
CA LEU A 525 -0.13 3.36 -24.99
C LEU A 525 -1.61 3.10 -24.73
N LEU A 526 -2.15 3.67 -23.64
CA LEU A 526 -3.52 3.48 -23.17
C LEU A 526 -4.16 4.85 -22.89
N ASP A 527 -5.17 5.20 -23.69
CA ASP A 527 -5.98 6.41 -23.49
C ASP A 527 -7.18 6.09 -22.58
N VAL A 528 -6.92 6.02 -21.29
CA VAL A 528 -7.86 5.48 -20.29
C VAL A 528 -8.80 6.52 -19.69
N GLY A 529 -8.50 7.82 -19.85
CA GLY A 529 -9.31 8.90 -19.32
C GLY A 529 -10.47 9.29 -20.21
N GLU A 530 -10.43 8.96 -21.52
CA GLU A 530 -11.49 9.22 -22.49
C GLU A 530 -12.46 8.03 -22.66
N VAL A 531 -12.30 6.95 -21.89
CA VAL A 531 -13.12 5.73 -21.99
C VAL A 531 -13.82 5.42 -20.67
N SER A 532 -15.14 5.29 -20.72
CA SER A 532 -16.00 4.96 -19.58
C SER A 532 -16.87 3.71 -19.82
N VAL A 533 -16.45 2.82 -20.72
CA VAL A 533 -17.18 1.59 -21.05
C VAL A 533 -16.30 0.38 -20.68
N PRO A 534 -16.82 -0.59 -19.91
CA PRO A 534 -18.15 -0.70 -19.28
C PRO A 534 -18.36 0.29 -18.10
N TYR A 535 -17.29 0.80 -17.52
CA TYR A 535 -17.18 1.85 -16.52
C TYR A 535 -15.78 2.46 -16.59
N GLU A 536 -15.52 3.49 -15.80
CA GLU A 536 -14.26 4.26 -15.85
C GLU A 536 -13.05 3.36 -15.60
N TRP A 537 -12.00 3.55 -16.42
CA TRP A 537 -10.76 2.78 -16.38
C TRP A 537 -9.79 3.29 -15.32
N THR A 538 -9.72 4.61 -15.14
CA THR A 538 -8.88 5.34 -14.18
C THR A 538 -9.62 6.58 -13.69
N PRO A 539 -9.25 7.17 -12.54
CA PRO A 539 -9.84 8.42 -12.09
C PRO A 539 -9.42 9.60 -12.98
N ASN A 540 -10.36 10.45 -13.37
CA ASN A 540 -10.12 11.82 -13.81
C ASN A 540 -10.43 12.81 -12.68
N VAL A 541 -11.43 12.46 -11.85
CA VAL A 541 -11.77 13.20 -10.63
C VAL A 541 -10.97 12.63 -9.48
N VAL A 542 -10.18 13.49 -8.83
CA VAL A 542 -9.21 13.12 -7.79
C VAL A 542 -9.51 13.82 -6.48
N ASP A 543 -8.93 13.30 -5.41
CA ASP A 543 -8.97 13.93 -4.09
C ASP A 543 -7.83 14.93 -3.94
N ILE A 544 -8.16 16.15 -3.53
CA ILE A 544 -7.22 17.16 -3.01
C ILE A 544 -7.54 17.28 -1.52
N GLN A 545 -6.61 16.88 -0.67
CA GLN A 545 -6.85 16.88 0.77
C GLN A 545 -5.60 17.32 1.54
N THR A 546 -5.81 18.14 2.57
CA THR A 546 -4.75 18.58 3.48
C THR A 546 -5.30 18.66 4.90
N PHE A 547 -4.54 18.11 5.86
CA PHE A 547 -4.83 18.22 7.29
C PHE A 547 -3.83 19.12 7.99
N ARG A 548 -4.26 19.75 9.07
CA ARG A 548 -3.44 20.57 9.93
C ARG A 548 -3.70 20.27 11.41
N ALA A 549 -2.63 20.17 12.21
CA ALA A 549 -2.66 20.20 13.66
C ALA A 549 -1.49 21.06 14.14
N GLY A 550 -1.79 22.26 14.70
CA GLY A 550 -0.76 23.24 15.00
C GLY A 550 0.10 23.59 13.78
N GLN A 551 1.42 23.42 13.89
CA GLN A 551 2.37 23.62 12.78
C GLN A 551 2.52 22.41 11.84
N LEU A 552 1.98 21.23 12.20
CA LEU A 552 2.00 20.04 11.36
C LEU A 552 0.97 20.15 10.25
N LEU A 553 1.39 19.99 8.99
CA LEU A 553 0.53 19.87 7.82
C LEU A 553 0.76 18.53 7.14
N ILE A 554 -0.32 17.81 6.84
CA ILE A 554 -0.30 16.52 6.14
C ILE A 554 -0.94 16.71 4.77
N VAL A 555 -0.14 16.70 3.71
CA VAL A 555 -0.63 16.65 2.33
C VAL A 555 -1.00 15.20 2.01
N VAL A 556 -2.28 14.96 1.73
CA VAL A 556 -2.79 13.63 1.41
C VAL A 556 -2.77 13.43 -0.11
N SER A 557 -1.74 12.74 -0.61
CA SER A 557 -1.51 12.57 -2.05
C SER A 557 -2.25 11.34 -2.59
N PRO A 558 -3.07 11.48 -3.65
CA PRO A 558 -3.72 10.34 -4.28
C PRO A 558 -2.78 9.52 -5.17
N GLY A 559 -1.57 10.02 -5.49
CA GLY A 559 -0.59 9.38 -6.37
C GLY A 559 0.78 9.28 -5.72
N GLU A 560 1.65 8.57 -6.41
CA GLU A 560 3.03 8.29 -6.03
C GLU A 560 3.95 9.42 -6.53
N ALA A 561 4.17 10.45 -5.71
CA ALA A 561 5.12 11.51 -6.06
C ALA A 561 6.56 10.95 -6.05
N THR A 562 7.34 11.30 -7.10
CA THR A 562 8.78 11.02 -7.12
C THR A 562 9.51 11.83 -6.04
N THR A 563 10.74 11.45 -5.75
CA THR A 563 11.58 12.12 -4.75
C THR A 563 11.60 13.64 -4.93
N MET A 564 11.93 14.12 -6.14
CA MET A 564 12.01 15.57 -6.39
C MET A 564 10.61 16.22 -6.46
N ALA A 565 9.62 15.52 -7.00
CA ALA A 565 8.23 16.02 -7.03
C ALA A 565 7.68 16.25 -5.62
N GLY A 566 7.92 15.31 -4.70
CA GLY A 566 7.49 15.45 -3.31
C GLY A 566 8.20 16.60 -2.58
N ARG A 567 9.50 16.81 -2.81
CA ARG A 567 10.26 17.93 -2.24
C ARG A 567 9.69 19.27 -2.68
N ARG A 568 9.47 19.46 -3.98
CA ARG A 568 8.85 20.69 -4.53
C ARG A 568 7.45 20.92 -3.95
N TRP A 569 6.67 19.85 -3.79
CA TRP A 569 5.30 19.95 -3.26
C TRP A 569 5.30 20.37 -1.78
N LYS A 570 6.11 19.71 -0.94
CA LYS A 570 6.27 20.07 0.48
C LYS A 570 6.77 21.51 0.65
N GLU A 571 7.79 21.91 -0.12
CA GLU A 571 8.35 23.27 -0.08
C GLU A 571 7.34 24.35 -0.44
N ALA A 572 6.51 24.11 -1.47
CA ALA A 572 5.47 25.05 -1.89
C ALA A 572 4.36 25.21 -0.82
N VAL A 573 3.90 24.12 -0.23
CA VAL A 573 2.90 24.15 0.85
C VAL A 573 3.47 24.79 2.10
N ALA A 574 4.70 24.48 2.48
CA ALA A 574 5.37 25.09 3.64
C ALA A 574 5.50 26.61 3.49
N LYS A 575 5.94 27.06 2.31
CA LYS A 575 6.09 28.51 2.00
C LYS A 575 4.77 29.28 2.12
N GLU A 576 3.68 28.73 1.58
CA GLU A 576 2.37 29.41 1.67
C GLU A 576 1.81 29.33 3.10
N SER A 577 2.04 28.21 3.80
CA SER A 577 1.62 28.05 5.19
C SER A 577 2.36 29.02 6.14
N ALA A 578 3.66 29.23 5.96
CA ALA A 578 4.42 30.21 6.72
C ALA A 578 3.89 31.64 6.54
N LYS A 579 3.34 31.95 5.35
CA LYS A 579 2.74 33.28 5.06
C LYS A 579 1.32 33.41 5.61
N LEU A 580 0.43 32.44 5.33
CA LEU A 580 -1.00 32.57 5.65
C LEU A 580 -1.34 32.18 7.10
N LEU A 581 -0.54 31.31 7.72
CA LEU A 581 -0.78 30.78 9.05
C LEU A 581 0.16 31.39 10.11
N ALA A 582 0.99 32.38 9.77
CA ALA A 582 2.04 32.94 10.64
C ALA A 582 1.55 33.31 12.06
N SER A 583 0.35 33.90 12.19
CA SER A 583 -0.24 34.27 13.49
C SER A 583 -0.76 33.08 14.32
N GLU A 584 -0.84 31.89 13.71
CA GLU A 584 -1.43 30.67 14.30
C GLU A 584 -0.40 29.59 14.57
N LEU A 585 0.85 29.75 14.08
CA LEU A 585 1.95 28.77 14.21
C LEU A 585 2.75 28.91 15.50
N ASP A 586 2.39 29.88 16.37
CA ASP A 586 3.10 30.12 17.65
C ASP A 586 4.63 30.25 17.49
N GLY A 587 5.05 30.95 16.43
CA GLY A 587 6.48 31.14 16.11
C GLY A 587 7.22 29.91 15.58
N GLN A 588 6.50 28.81 15.28
CA GLN A 588 7.07 27.61 14.68
C GLN A 588 7.09 27.70 13.16
N ASP A 589 8.04 27.03 12.53
CA ASP A 589 7.99 26.79 11.09
C ASP A 589 6.98 25.70 10.74
N PRO A 590 6.28 25.77 9.58
CA PRO A 590 5.41 24.71 9.10
C PRO A 590 6.18 23.39 8.92
N PHE A 591 5.70 22.31 9.55
CA PHE A 591 6.21 20.96 9.40
C PHE A 591 5.31 20.20 8.41
N VAL A 592 5.77 20.04 7.16
CA VAL A 592 4.95 19.47 6.08
C VAL A 592 5.38 18.06 5.76
N VAL A 593 4.44 17.12 5.79
CA VAL A 593 4.61 15.73 5.37
C VAL A 593 3.66 15.39 4.22
N ILE A 594 4.01 14.36 3.42
CA ILE A 594 3.14 13.78 2.41
C ILE A 594 2.74 12.38 2.86
N GLY A 595 1.44 12.08 2.86
CA GLY A 595 0.89 10.74 3.02
C GLY A 595 0.35 10.23 1.69
N ALA A 596 0.87 9.08 1.19
CA ALA A 596 0.58 8.54 -0.14
C ALA A 596 0.64 7.01 -0.15
N PRO A 597 0.10 6.31 -1.19
CA PRO A 597 -0.97 6.77 -2.05
C PRO A 597 -2.32 6.67 -1.33
N SER A 598 -3.13 7.70 -1.45
CA SER A 598 -4.29 7.90 -0.59
C SER A 598 -5.60 8.04 -1.36
N ASN A 599 -6.72 7.77 -0.72
CA ASN A 599 -8.12 8.03 -1.11
C ASN A 599 -8.53 7.46 -2.48
N SER A 600 -7.98 7.97 -3.58
CA SER A 600 -8.04 7.44 -4.93
C SER A 600 -6.62 7.10 -5.41
N TYR A 601 -6.48 6.12 -6.28
CA TYR A 601 -5.17 5.75 -6.81
C TYR A 601 -4.96 6.36 -8.19
N THR A 602 -4.05 7.35 -8.29
CA THR A 602 -3.81 8.13 -9.52
C THR A 602 -2.45 7.85 -10.16
N HIS A 603 -1.88 6.66 -9.92
CA HIS A 603 -0.54 6.29 -10.39
C HIS A 603 0.51 7.31 -9.94
N TYR A 604 1.34 7.86 -10.86
CA TYR A 604 2.53 8.63 -10.52
C TYR A 604 2.33 10.14 -10.64
N ILE A 605 3.19 10.89 -9.91
CA ILE A 605 3.31 12.34 -9.98
C ILE A 605 4.79 12.67 -10.09
N THR A 606 5.24 13.03 -11.30
CA THR A 606 6.63 13.37 -11.61
C THR A 606 6.82 14.87 -11.75
N THR A 607 8.07 15.34 -11.68
CA THR A 607 8.41 16.69 -12.13
C THR A 607 8.21 16.81 -13.65
N GLU A 608 8.17 18.06 -14.14
CA GLU A 608 8.06 18.33 -15.58
C GLU A 608 9.29 17.81 -16.34
N GLU A 609 10.46 17.88 -15.73
CA GLU A 609 11.72 17.39 -16.28
C GLU A 609 11.75 15.86 -16.40
N GLU A 610 11.31 15.15 -15.37
CA GLU A 610 11.19 13.69 -15.34
C GLU A 610 10.14 13.21 -16.35
N TYR A 611 9.04 13.95 -16.50
CA TYR A 611 8.02 13.67 -17.51
C TYR A 611 8.51 13.94 -18.93
N GLY A 612 9.22 15.06 -19.13
CA GLY A 612 9.49 15.61 -20.46
C GLY A 612 10.68 15.01 -21.18
N ARG A 613 11.78 14.76 -20.48
CA ARG A 613 13.05 14.43 -21.12
C ARG A 613 13.28 12.95 -21.26
N VAL A 614 12.68 12.17 -20.40
CA VAL A 614 12.99 10.75 -20.24
C VAL A 614 11.71 9.99 -19.90
N GLN A 615 11.11 9.38 -20.92
CA GLN A 615 9.88 8.59 -20.76
C GLN A 615 10.17 7.25 -20.04
N ARG A 616 10.55 7.31 -18.76
CA ARG A 616 10.61 6.11 -17.93
C ARG A 616 9.23 5.80 -17.33
N TYR A 617 9.16 4.73 -16.52
CA TYR A 617 7.94 4.20 -15.95
C TYR A 617 7.09 5.27 -15.24
N GLU A 618 7.70 6.05 -14.37
CA GLU A 618 7.02 7.06 -13.56
C GLU A 618 6.44 8.19 -14.43
N GLY A 619 7.20 8.69 -15.40
CA GLY A 619 6.73 9.71 -16.35
C GLY A 619 5.62 9.19 -17.26
N ALA A 620 5.76 7.94 -17.77
CA ALA A 620 4.74 7.29 -18.58
C ALA A 620 3.46 6.99 -17.78
N SER A 621 3.58 6.81 -16.46
CA SER A 621 2.48 6.55 -15.53
C SER A 621 1.88 7.80 -14.88
N THR A 622 2.44 8.99 -15.13
CA THR A 622 1.88 10.28 -14.70
C THR A 622 0.69 10.62 -15.57
N LEU A 623 -0.53 10.47 -15.04
CA LEU A 623 -1.76 10.39 -15.84
C LEU A 623 -2.12 11.66 -16.60
N TYR A 624 -2.00 12.84 -15.96
CA TYR A 624 -2.65 14.07 -16.41
C TYR A 624 -1.69 15.00 -17.18
N GLY A 625 -0.63 14.48 -17.77
CA GLY A 625 0.32 15.21 -18.58
C GLY A 625 1.44 15.87 -17.77
N ARG A 626 2.29 16.66 -18.46
CA ARG A 626 3.52 17.23 -17.90
C ARG A 626 3.32 18.18 -16.71
N HIS A 627 2.15 18.80 -16.59
CA HIS A 627 1.83 19.76 -15.55
C HIS A 627 1.09 19.15 -14.35
N THR A 628 1.05 17.82 -14.23
CA THR A 628 0.36 17.11 -13.14
C THR A 628 0.81 17.58 -11.76
N LEU A 629 2.13 17.64 -11.49
CA LEU A 629 2.66 18.13 -10.22
C LEU A 629 2.27 19.60 -9.97
N ALA A 630 2.42 20.45 -10.97
CA ALA A 630 2.09 21.86 -10.83
C ALA A 630 0.60 22.09 -10.49
N ALA A 631 -0.30 21.27 -11.06
CA ALA A 631 -1.73 21.31 -10.75
C ALA A 631 -2.00 20.86 -9.30
N TYR A 632 -1.37 19.80 -8.82
CA TYR A 632 -1.49 19.38 -7.41
C TYR A 632 -0.93 20.42 -6.44
N ILE A 633 0.20 21.04 -6.77
CA ILE A 633 0.78 22.15 -5.98
C ILE A 633 -0.20 23.34 -5.95
N ASP A 634 -0.72 23.76 -7.10
CA ASP A 634 -1.70 24.89 -7.19
C ASP A 634 -2.89 24.65 -6.25
N ARG A 635 -3.51 23.47 -6.31
CA ARG A 635 -4.67 23.14 -5.48
C ARG A 635 -4.32 23.03 -4.00
N SER A 636 -3.18 22.40 -3.67
CA SER A 636 -2.74 22.25 -2.28
C SER A 636 -2.38 23.60 -1.66
N VAL A 637 -1.68 24.46 -2.37
CA VAL A 637 -1.36 25.83 -1.94
C VAL A 637 -2.66 26.64 -1.76
N ALA A 638 -3.60 26.55 -2.70
CA ALA A 638 -4.90 27.20 -2.58
C ALA A 638 -5.71 26.71 -1.36
N SER A 639 -5.52 25.46 -0.93
CA SER A 639 -6.22 24.88 0.22
C SER A 639 -5.77 25.47 1.57
N VAL A 640 -4.55 25.99 1.68
CA VAL A 640 -3.97 26.46 2.94
C VAL A 640 -4.82 27.53 3.61
N GLN A 641 -5.45 28.43 2.86
CA GLN A 641 -6.34 29.47 3.42
C GLN A 641 -7.53 28.89 4.21
N PHE A 642 -8.00 27.70 3.88
CA PHE A 642 -9.11 27.01 4.56
C PHE A 642 -8.66 26.25 5.81
N LEU A 643 -7.34 26.13 6.04
CA LEU A 643 -6.75 25.50 7.22
C LEU A 643 -6.51 26.50 8.37
N ARG A 644 -6.94 27.75 8.21
CA ARG A 644 -6.87 28.78 9.28
C ARG A 644 -7.83 28.40 10.41
N ALA A 645 -7.36 28.51 11.65
CA ALA A 645 -8.21 28.34 12.84
C ALA A 645 -9.24 29.47 12.95
N HIS A 646 -8.81 30.68 12.56
CA HIS A 646 -9.62 31.91 12.66
C HIS A 646 -9.74 32.56 11.27
N ASN A 647 -10.93 33.10 11.00
CA ASN A 647 -11.21 33.86 9.77
C ASN A 647 -10.89 33.06 8.47
N ALA A 648 -11.06 31.75 8.50
CA ALA A 648 -11.05 30.98 7.26
C ALA A 648 -12.16 31.48 6.33
N PRO A 649 -11.91 31.66 5.01
CA PRO A 649 -12.94 32.09 4.11
C PRO A 649 -14.05 31.03 4.04
N ALA A 650 -15.29 31.49 3.82
CA ALA A 650 -16.38 30.56 3.53
C ALA A 650 -16.03 29.78 2.27
N ARG A 651 -16.25 28.48 2.31
CA ARG A 651 -16.10 27.63 1.10
C ARG A 651 -17.29 27.93 0.19
N ASP A 652 -17.01 28.51 -0.96
CA ASP A 652 -17.97 28.53 -2.04
C ASP A 652 -18.12 27.09 -2.54
N VAL A 653 -19.14 26.39 -2.03
CA VAL A 653 -19.43 25.01 -2.44
C VAL A 653 -20.29 25.09 -3.67
N PRO A 654 -19.77 24.84 -4.89
CA PRO A 654 -20.62 24.77 -6.07
C PRO A 654 -21.75 23.74 -5.82
N GLU A 655 -22.98 24.07 -6.17
CA GLU A 655 -24.15 23.19 -5.99
C GLU A 655 -24.03 21.83 -6.68
N LEU A 656 -23.05 21.66 -7.58
CA LEU A 656 -22.69 20.42 -8.25
C LEU A 656 -21.24 20.05 -7.93
N ARG A 657 -21.02 19.35 -6.82
CA ARG A 657 -19.75 18.65 -6.63
C ARG A 657 -19.64 17.53 -7.67
N ILE A 658 -18.61 17.57 -8.50
CA ILE A 658 -18.25 16.43 -9.34
C ILE A 658 -17.76 15.33 -8.40
N LEU A 659 -18.54 14.26 -8.26
CA LEU A 659 -18.17 13.10 -7.44
C LEU A 659 -17.52 12.04 -8.32
N PRO A 660 -16.43 11.39 -7.87
CA PRO A 660 -15.93 10.20 -8.55
C PRO A 660 -16.97 9.07 -8.47
N PRO A 661 -17.07 8.21 -9.50
CA PRO A 661 -18.04 7.12 -9.52
C PRO A 661 -17.72 6.04 -8.48
N ASP A 662 -18.76 5.45 -7.86
CA ASP A 662 -18.65 4.20 -7.11
C ASP A 662 -19.00 3.01 -8.01
N ASN A 663 -17.97 2.28 -8.44
CA ASN A 663 -18.11 1.14 -9.34
C ASN A 663 -18.31 -0.20 -8.60
N SER A 664 -18.21 -0.23 -7.27
CA SER A 664 -18.22 -1.46 -6.45
C SER A 664 -19.42 -2.38 -6.69
N ASN A 665 -20.59 -1.79 -7.03
CA ASN A 665 -21.82 -2.56 -7.28
C ASN A 665 -21.98 -3.02 -8.74
N ARG A 666 -21.25 -2.40 -9.71
CA ARG A 666 -21.35 -2.73 -11.14
C ARG A 666 -20.10 -3.41 -11.70
N SER A 667 -19.06 -3.56 -10.86
CA SER A 667 -17.82 -4.23 -11.24
C SER A 667 -18.02 -5.72 -11.48
N PHE A 668 -17.37 -6.24 -12.52
CA PHE A 668 -17.38 -7.65 -12.85
C PHE A 668 -16.45 -8.45 -11.93
N SER A 669 -16.77 -9.74 -11.76
CA SER A 669 -15.89 -10.69 -11.07
C SER A 669 -15.79 -11.97 -11.89
N PHE A 670 -14.56 -12.39 -12.17
CA PHE A 670 -14.23 -13.68 -12.77
C PHE A 670 -13.54 -14.61 -11.77
N ILE A 671 -13.61 -14.26 -10.48
CA ILE A 671 -13.03 -15.03 -9.37
C ILE A 671 -14.07 -16.04 -8.90
N PRO A 672 -13.77 -17.36 -9.00
CA PRO A 672 -14.75 -18.37 -8.58
C PRO A 672 -14.92 -18.37 -7.06
N GLY A 673 -16.16 -18.57 -6.61
CA GLY A 673 -16.45 -18.82 -5.20
C GLY A 673 -16.03 -20.22 -4.76
N VAL A 674 -15.94 -20.43 -3.44
CA VAL A 674 -15.73 -21.77 -2.88
C VAL A 674 -17.04 -22.55 -2.98
N LEU A 675 -17.06 -23.66 -3.71
CA LEU A 675 -18.24 -24.50 -3.88
C LEU A 675 -18.41 -25.46 -2.69
N TYR A 676 -17.37 -26.23 -2.39
CA TYR A 676 -17.34 -27.19 -1.28
C TYR A 676 -15.90 -27.64 -0.99
N ASP A 677 -15.72 -28.27 0.18
CA ASP A 677 -14.49 -28.95 0.60
C ASP A 677 -14.78 -30.41 0.92
N ARG A 678 -13.79 -31.26 0.70
CA ARG A 678 -13.77 -32.66 1.17
C ARG A 678 -12.42 -32.97 1.81
N PRO A 679 -12.42 -33.77 2.87
CA PRO A 679 -11.17 -34.28 3.41
C PRO A 679 -10.51 -35.26 2.42
N SER A 680 -9.19 -35.41 2.49
CA SER A 680 -8.42 -36.32 1.63
C SER A 680 -8.17 -37.67 2.31
N ARG A 681 -8.07 -38.75 1.50
CA ARG A 681 -7.50 -40.04 1.92
C ARG A 681 -8.17 -40.73 3.13
N SER A 682 -9.49 -40.67 3.27
CA SER A 682 -10.21 -41.26 4.41
C SER A 682 -9.80 -40.69 5.79
N LEU A 683 -9.21 -39.49 5.78
CA LEU A 683 -8.91 -38.70 6.96
C LEU A 683 -9.99 -37.66 7.17
N ASP A 684 -10.13 -37.15 8.40
CA ASP A 684 -10.99 -36.01 8.71
C ASP A 684 -10.24 -34.68 8.53
N PHE A 685 -10.98 -33.59 8.40
CA PHE A 685 -10.41 -32.24 8.40
C PHE A 685 -9.61 -32.00 9.69
N GLY A 686 -8.45 -31.36 9.57
CA GLY A 686 -7.54 -31.10 10.68
C GLY A 686 -6.61 -32.26 11.03
N ASN A 687 -6.85 -33.48 10.50
CA ASN A 687 -5.91 -34.58 10.72
C ASN A 687 -4.54 -34.27 10.09
N VAL A 688 -3.49 -34.74 10.77
CA VAL A 688 -2.11 -34.59 10.30
C VAL A 688 -1.83 -35.57 9.17
N ILE A 689 -1.33 -35.08 8.05
CA ILE A 689 -0.86 -35.86 6.89
C ILE A 689 0.62 -36.18 7.06
N SER A 690 1.42 -35.15 7.43
CA SER A 690 2.83 -35.27 7.74
C SER A 690 3.13 -34.43 8.98
N ASP A 691 3.59 -35.11 10.02
CA ASP A 691 3.89 -34.45 11.31
C ASP A 691 5.30 -33.88 11.30
N VAL A 692 5.64 -33.09 12.34
CA VAL A 692 7.01 -32.58 12.53
C VAL A 692 8.03 -33.73 12.39
N ASP A 693 9.11 -33.48 11.68
CA ASP A 693 10.10 -34.50 11.34
C ASP A 693 10.92 -34.97 12.56
N LYS A 694 11.07 -34.12 13.57
CA LYS A 694 11.83 -34.33 14.78
C LYS A 694 10.97 -34.20 16.04
N LEU A 695 11.44 -34.80 17.15
CA LEU A 695 10.88 -34.58 18.49
C LEU A 695 11.66 -33.50 19.28
N ARG A 696 12.83 -33.10 18.77
CA ARG A 696 13.65 -32.05 19.36
C ARG A 696 14.18 -31.12 18.29
N PHE A 697 14.07 -29.86 18.54
CA PHE A 697 14.53 -28.78 17.68
C PHE A 697 15.47 -27.84 18.44
N ARG A 698 16.40 -27.24 17.72
CA ARG A 698 17.19 -26.11 18.17
C ARG A 698 16.56 -24.80 17.71
N ARG A 699 16.86 -23.73 18.38
CA ARG A 699 16.56 -22.38 17.92
C ARG A 699 17.19 -22.17 16.53
N GLY A 700 16.54 -21.38 15.66
CA GLY A 700 16.91 -21.19 14.26
C GLY A 700 16.42 -22.29 13.31
N GLU A 701 15.99 -23.48 13.80
CA GLU A 701 15.41 -24.55 12.97
C GLU A 701 13.92 -24.30 12.72
N THR A 702 13.35 -24.95 11.70
CA THR A 702 11.93 -24.83 11.35
C THR A 702 11.17 -26.12 11.70
N ALA A 703 10.15 -26.00 12.55
CA ALA A 703 9.17 -27.05 12.80
C ALA A 703 8.00 -26.91 11.83
N LYS A 704 7.67 -27.98 11.09
CA LYS A 704 6.62 -27.97 10.07
C LYS A 704 5.72 -29.19 10.19
N ALA A 705 4.40 -28.98 10.06
CA ALA A 705 3.40 -30.04 9.94
C ALA A 705 2.42 -29.75 8.80
N THR A 706 1.93 -30.82 8.14
CA THR A 706 0.95 -30.74 7.07
C THR A 706 -0.37 -31.35 7.54
N PHE A 707 -1.46 -30.64 7.32
CA PHE A 707 -2.81 -31.00 7.75
C PHE A 707 -3.77 -31.19 6.58
N VAL A 708 -4.80 -32.00 6.78
CA VAL A 708 -5.95 -32.04 5.89
C VAL A 708 -6.70 -30.72 6.02
N GLY A 709 -6.68 -29.91 4.94
CA GLY A 709 -7.16 -28.54 4.93
C GLY A 709 -8.54 -28.37 4.32
N ALA A 710 -9.11 -27.20 4.53
CA ALA A 710 -10.25 -26.63 3.81
C ALA A 710 -9.87 -25.27 3.22
N ASN A 711 -10.71 -24.70 2.35
CA ASN A 711 -10.42 -23.41 1.73
C ASN A 711 -10.54 -22.26 2.76
N PRO A 712 -9.49 -21.48 2.99
CA PRO A 712 -9.51 -20.36 3.95
C PRO A 712 -10.54 -19.28 3.63
N ARG A 713 -11.02 -19.19 2.37
CA ARG A 713 -12.07 -18.26 1.95
C ARG A 713 -13.47 -18.62 2.49
N ASN A 714 -13.65 -19.76 3.14
CA ASN A 714 -14.89 -20.08 3.84
C ASN A 714 -15.11 -19.20 5.07
N ASN A 715 -14.04 -18.85 5.78
CA ASN A 715 -14.02 -17.93 6.91
C ASN A 715 -12.66 -17.23 6.94
N LEU A 716 -12.64 -15.92 6.78
CA LEU A 716 -11.39 -15.13 6.72
C LEU A 716 -10.69 -15.02 8.08
N ARG A 717 -11.33 -15.47 9.15
CA ARG A 717 -10.81 -15.41 10.53
C ARG A 717 -10.21 -14.04 10.87
N LEU A 718 -10.90 -12.98 10.46
CA LEU A 718 -10.54 -11.61 10.85
C LEU A 718 -10.60 -11.50 12.38
N GLU A 719 -9.62 -10.83 13.00
CA GLU A 719 -9.42 -10.76 14.46
C GLU A 719 -9.26 -12.16 15.14
N GLN A 720 -8.93 -13.19 14.35
CA GLN A 720 -8.70 -14.57 14.78
C GLN A 720 -7.46 -15.09 14.07
N THR A 721 -7.19 -16.41 14.16
CA THR A 721 -6.01 -17.01 13.53
C THR A 721 -6.34 -18.29 12.74
N TYR A 722 -5.57 -18.57 11.69
CA TYR A 722 -5.53 -19.86 10.99
C TYR A 722 -4.52 -20.82 11.64
N ALA A 723 -3.45 -20.30 12.22
CA ALA A 723 -2.35 -21.09 12.76
C ALA A 723 -1.85 -20.54 14.09
N ALA A 724 -1.45 -21.41 14.98
CA ALA A 724 -0.83 -21.00 16.24
C ALA A 724 0.31 -21.97 16.64
N VAL A 725 1.23 -21.45 17.46
CA VAL A 725 2.20 -22.25 18.20
C VAL A 725 1.78 -22.22 19.67
N GLU A 726 1.57 -23.41 20.22
CA GLU A 726 1.28 -23.56 21.64
C GLU A 726 2.52 -24.07 22.38
N HIS A 727 2.77 -23.54 23.56
CA HIS A 727 3.89 -23.86 24.45
C HIS A 727 3.38 -24.34 25.80
N ARG A 728 4.09 -25.28 26.41
CA ARG A 728 3.99 -25.59 27.86
C ARG A 728 5.37 -25.76 28.50
N ALA A 729 5.54 -25.13 29.64
CA ALA A 729 6.83 -25.12 30.33
C ALA A 729 7.15 -26.47 31.01
N SER A 730 6.14 -27.24 31.36
CA SER A 730 6.28 -28.57 31.99
C SER A 730 5.24 -29.57 31.45
N PRO A 731 5.48 -30.89 31.53
CA PRO A 731 4.54 -31.90 31.04
C PRO A 731 3.13 -31.84 31.65
N GLN A 732 2.99 -31.29 32.87
CA GLN A 732 1.70 -31.10 33.56
C GLN A 732 1.13 -29.71 33.36
N GLY A 733 1.88 -28.77 32.70
CA GLY A 733 1.44 -27.40 32.47
C GLY A 733 0.35 -27.34 31.40
N GLU A 734 -0.43 -26.28 31.45
CA GLU A 734 -1.41 -25.97 30.41
C GLU A 734 -0.72 -25.48 29.12
N TRP A 735 -1.34 -25.78 27.99
CA TRP A 735 -0.90 -25.26 26.72
C TRP A 735 -1.35 -23.80 26.56
N GLN A 736 -0.40 -22.93 26.30
CA GLN A 736 -0.63 -21.50 26.05
C GLN A 736 -0.22 -21.15 24.61
N VAL A 737 -1.04 -20.37 23.92
CA VAL A 737 -0.69 -19.81 22.62
C VAL A 737 0.41 -18.77 22.83
N VAL A 738 1.53 -18.95 22.16
CA VAL A 738 2.71 -18.05 22.23
C VAL A 738 3.01 -17.37 20.90
N ARG A 739 2.49 -17.92 19.80
CA ARG A 739 2.55 -17.31 18.45
C ARG A 739 1.24 -17.56 17.73
N ASP A 740 0.87 -16.64 16.87
CA ASP A 740 -0.23 -16.80 15.93
C ASP A 740 0.19 -16.34 14.52
N ASP A 741 -0.70 -16.36 13.55
CA ASP A 741 -0.40 -16.03 12.15
C ASP A 741 -0.21 -14.52 11.87
N SER A 742 -0.18 -13.68 12.92
CA SER A 742 0.34 -12.32 12.85
C SER A 742 1.87 -12.26 13.01
N ASP A 743 2.47 -13.32 13.57
CA ASP A 743 3.91 -13.41 13.79
C ASP A 743 4.65 -13.79 12.51
N TRP A 744 5.68 -13.02 12.16
CA TRP A 744 6.46 -13.17 10.91
C TRP A 744 7.06 -14.59 10.72
N ASP A 745 7.47 -15.22 11.80
CA ASP A 745 8.14 -16.51 11.79
C ASP A 745 7.18 -17.71 11.75
N LEU A 746 5.86 -17.49 11.81
CA LEU A 746 4.83 -18.51 11.65
C LEU A 746 4.11 -18.35 10.30
N THR A 747 4.34 -19.27 9.38
CA THR A 747 3.72 -19.23 8.05
C THR A 747 2.59 -20.25 7.92
N PHE A 748 1.51 -19.82 7.30
CA PHE A 748 0.37 -20.64 6.88
C PHE A 748 0.37 -20.74 5.35
N HIS A 749 0.49 -21.95 4.81
CA HIS A 749 0.53 -22.18 3.37
C HIS A 749 -0.52 -23.21 2.97
N TRP A 750 -1.45 -22.82 2.11
CA TRP A 750 -2.54 -23.66 1.61
C TRP A 750 -2.31 -24.06 0.15
N ARG A 751 -2.66 -25.29 -0.19
CA ARG A 751 -2.67 -25.76 -1.57
C ARG A 751 -3.89 -26.59 -1.89
N ARG A 752 -4.50 -26.35 -3.03
CA ARG A 752 -5.58 -27.19 -3.57
C ARG A 752 -4.98 -28.44 -4.20
N THR A 753 -5.27 -29.63 -3.67
CA THR A 753 -4.78 -30.90 -4.20
C THR A 753 -5.67 -31.45 -5.30
N SER A 754 -6.99 -31.17 -5.27
CA SER A 754 -7.91 -31.47 -6.36
C SER A 754 -9.05 -30.46 -6.44
N LYS A 755 -9.16 -29.79 -7.58
CA LYS A 755 -10.27 -28.86 -7.85
C LYS A 755 -11.62 -29.61 -7.98
N ILE A 756 -11.60 -30.81 -8.59
CA ILE A 756 -12.80 -31.62 -8.82
C ILE A 756 -13.32 -32.23 -7.52
N LEU A 757 -12.42 -32.74 -6.68
CA LEU A 757 -12.80 -33.39 -5.42
C LEU A 757 -12.94 -32.40 -4.25
N GLY A 758 -12.51 -31.15 -4.43
CA GLY A 758 -12.54 -30.14 -3.37
C GLY A 758 -11.56 -30.41 -2.22
N THR A 759 -10.50 -31.21 -2.48
CA THR A 759 -9.50 -31.53 -1.45
C THR A 759 -8.38 -30.50 -1.40
N SER A 760 -7.87 -30.22 -0.21
CA SER A 760 -6.75 -29.30 0.02
C SER A 760 -5.91 -29.73 1.22
N GLU A 761 -4.71 -29.19 1.29
CA GLU A 761 -3.75 -29.42 2.36
C GLU A 761 -3.23 -28.08 2.86
N VAL A 762 -2.83 -28.04 4.13
CA VAL A 762 -2.27 -26.88 4.79
C VAL A 762 -0.94 -27.24 5.42
N ASP A 763 0.10 -26.48 5.08
CA ASP A 763 1.38 -26.52 5.77
C ASP A 763 1.44 -25.38 6.78
N ILE A 764 1.75 -25.68 8.03
CA ILE A 764 2.08 -24.71 9.08
C ILE A 764 3.55 -24.91 9.39
N ALA A 765 4.34 -23.82 9.26
CA ALA A 765 5.76 -23.85 9.53
C ALA A 765 6.16 -22.70 10.45
N TRP A 766 6.80 -23.03 11.56
CA TRP A 766 7.33 -22.08 12.51
C TRP A 766 8.86 -22.12 12.50
N LYS A 767 9.49 -21.00 12.14
CA LYS A 767 10.93 -20.78 12.30
C LYS A 767 11.17 -20.37 13.74
N ILE A 768 11.81 -21.26 14.50
CA ILE A 768 12.01 -21.10 15.94
C ILE A 768 12.99 -19.97 16.18
N GLU A 769 12.55 -18.91 16.80
CA GLU A 769 13.36 -17.71 17.06
C GLU A 769 14.47 -18.02 18.10
N GLU A 770 15.60 -17.29 18.02
CA GLU A 770 16.76 -17.47 18.92
C GLU A 770 16.41 -17.26 20.40
N TRP A 771 15.35 -16.52 20.69
CA TRP A 771 14.88 -16.21 22.04
C TRP A 771 13.69 -17.05 22.49
N ALA A 772 13.22 -18.01 21.69
CA ALA A 772 12.11 -18.89 22.04
C ALA A 772 12.39 -19.61 23.38
N PRO A 773 11.47 -19.60 24.36
CA PRO A 773 11.67 -20.32 25.64
C PRO A 773 11.91 -21.81 25.42
N ARG A 774 12.69 -22.43 26.34
CA ARG A 774 12.80 -23.89 26.34
C ARG A 774 11.50 -24.52 26.82
N GLY A 775 11.12 -25.67 26.27
CA GLY A 775 9.88 -26.32 26.65
C GLY A 775 9.31 -27.23 25.58
N GLU A 776 8.09 -27.66 25.79
CA GLU A 776 7.34 -28.44 24.81
C GLU A 776 6.44 -27.54 24.00
N TYR A 777 6.42 -27.79 22.69
CA TYR A 777 5.64 -27.03 21.71
C TYR A 777 4.79 -27.95 20.84
N ARG A 778 3.72 -27.40 20.24
CA ARG A 778 2.97 -28.02 19.16
C ARG A 778 2.39 -26.96 18.21
N LEU A 779 2.16 -27.36 16.97
CA LEU A 779 1.52 -26.53 15.97
C LEU A 779 0.00 -26.78 16.00
N ARG A 780 -0.79 -25.69 15.88
CA ARG A 780 -2.26 -25.73 15.80
C ARG A 780 -2.73 -25.22 14.46
N TYR A 781 -3.75 -25.88 13.92
CA TYR A 781 -4.48 -25.43 12.73
C TYR A 781 -5.93 -25.18 13.10
N TYR A 782 -6.47 -24.05 12.63
CA TYR A 782 -7.88 -23.68 12.75
C TYR A 782 -8.44 -23.50 11.35
N GLY A 783 -9.39 -24.34 10.94
CA GLY A 783 -10.00 -24.32 9.62
C GLY A 783 -11.53 -24.29 9.68
N ASP A 784 -12.13 -23.97 8.54
CA ASP A 784 -13.59 -23.94 8.35
C ASP A 784 -13.92 -24.63 7.02
N SER A 785 -14.61 -25.76 7.07
CA SER A 785 -14.98 -26.56 5.89
C SER A 785 -16.37 -26.22 5.39
N ARG A 786 -16.57 -26.25 4.07
CA ARG A 786 -17.86 -25.98 3.40
C ARG A 786 -18.44 -27.25 2.78
N THR A 787 -19.65 -27.59 3.14
CA THR A 787 -20.39 -28.68 2.51
C THR A 787 -20.96 -28.24 1.15
N ILE A 788 -21.39 -29.23 0.29
CA ILE A 788 -22.08 -28.96 -0.98
C ILE A 788 -23.36 -28.14 -0.75
N GLY A 789 -24.04 -28.30 0.39
CA GLY A 789 -25.22 -27.51 0.77
C GLY A 789 -24.88 -26.10 1.30
N GLY A 790 -23.60 -25.68 1.27
CA GLY A 790 -23.15 -24.33 1.66
C GLY A 790 -22.96 -24.14 3.16
N ARG A 791 -23.22 -25.13 4.02
CA ARG A 791 -22.98 -25.04 5.47
C ARG A 791 -21.48 -25.01 5.73
N ILE A 792 -21.04 -24.05 6.54
CA ILE A 792 -19.66 -23.91 7.02
C ILE A 792 -19.60 -24.46 8.45
N ALA A 793 -18.57 -25.27 8.74
CA ALA A 793 -18.30 -25.85 10.06
C ALA A 793 -16.84 -25.70 10.43
N PRO A 794 -16.53 -25.18 11.63
CA PRO A 794 -15.17 -25.08 12.12
C PRO A 794 -14.60 -26.45 12.47
N PHE A 795 -13.28 -26.58 12.39
CA PHE A 795 -12.50 -27.73 12.84
C PHE A 795 -11.11 -27.30 13.25
N GLU A 796 -10.41 -28.17 13.97
CA GLU A 796 -9.07 -27.93 14.46
C GLU A 796 -8.14 -29.11 14.16
N GLY A 797 -6.83 -28.80 14.01
CA GLY A 797 -5.75 -29.78 13.88
C GLY A 797 -4.63 -29.52 14.88
N ARG A 798 -3.87 -30.55 15.23
CA ARG A 798 -2.73 -30.46 16.14
C ARG A 798 -1.63 -31.37 15.66
N SER A 799 -0.38 -30.87 15.67
CA SER A 799 0.81 -31.72 15.51
C SER A 799 1.07 -32.50 16.81
N ARG A 800 1.92 -33.52 16.74
CA ARG A 800 2.53 -34.07 17.96
C ARG A 800 3.35 -32.99 18.68
N ALA A 801 3.55 -33.18 19.98
CA ALA A 801 4.40 -32.32 20.77
C ALA A 801 5.88 -32.57 20.43
N PHE A 802 6.65 -31.50 20.41
CA PHE A 802 8.12 -31.53 20.21
C PHE A 802 8.78 -30.58 21.23
N ARG A 803 10.06 -30.77 21.48
CA ARG A 803 10.82 -29.96 22.44
C ARG A 803 11.74 -28.98 21.72
N VAL A 804 11.83 -27.78 22.24
CA VAL A 804 12.85 -26.77 21.87
C VAL A 804 13.87 -26.70 23.00
N ASP A 805 15.16 -26.94 22.66
CA ASP A 805 16.27 -26.99 23.60
C ASP A 805 17.08 -25.68 23.65
#